data_efff6635bdbd8576144e649dbaf6e60f
#
_entry.id   efff6635bdbd8576144e649dbaf6e60f
#
_cell.length_a   1.000
_cell.length_b   1.000
_cell.length_c   1.000
_cell.angle_alpha   90.00
_cell.angle_beta   90.00
_cell.angle_gamma   90.00
#
_symmetry.space_group_name_H-M   'P 1'
#
loop_
_entity.id
_entity.type
_entity.pdbx_description
1 polymer ?
#
loop_
_entity_poly.entity_id
_entity_poly.type
_entity_poly.pdbx_seq_one_letter_code
_entity_poly.pdbx_strand_id
1 'polypeptide(L)'
;MQLENLTKEQFIRDFKDTLHQEQLIKVAKATPTEIFTALAGLIRKYYTNTWIERNHALSDNQEKIAYYFSIEFLPGRMLETNLLNLGILDLVKEGFAELDIDFREVVEAEHDMALGNGGLGRLAAAFMDSLATTGYPGFGNGLRYRYGLFKQRIVDGYQVELPDGWFGSTGNVWETRKDHDIVYVKLFGDVVLESNEDGRFVPTYKNAQVLRAVPYDVPQIGYQNGVINNLRLWDVEIPEEYELDYPTLEARRRVKDITAILYPDDSTIEGKELRLVQEYFMTSAGLQTIIKSYLKMGLPLKDIHEKVSVHINDTHPAVAPAEFMRLLLDEYGLSWEDAWNATVKTMSYTNHTILQEALEKWDQQLFKRVLPRVYQIILEIDNRYIAEMAGRGIAADVIERTRIVKDNQVHMANLAIIGGHSVNGVAKLHTELLKEDTLHDFYTIYPEKFNNKTNGIVQRRWTQIAAPELSAAIDDVIGDGWRNDIHELENLTTYLDDKEVLNQFYQVKKTAKQRLADYIKETTGVEVSTDAIFDVQVKRLHAYKRQLLNLLHIIKLYWDLKDNPDKDMVPRVFIFGAKAAPGYHFAKSVIKLINEVANLVNNDESLQGKLKVVFLENYRVSLAELIIPAADVSEQISLASKEASGTSNMKFMMTGAITLATLDGANIEIKDEVGDENVVIFGMDKDEVYEHYARHDYYSRAVYENNPVIRRVVDTFVNGTIPNAQSEGTEIYEALITHNDEYFLLEDFAAYVEAQEKIDALYRDHDKWARMSLANIAKSHKFTSDDTITEYAKEIWELKNRR
;
A
#
# COMPACT_ATOMS: atom_id res chain seq x y z
N MET A 1 30.97 5.06 15.06
CA MET A 1 30.62 5.95 16.18
C MET A 1 29.35 5.38 16.79
N GLN A 2 29.32 5.05 18.06
CA GLN A 2 28.07 4.61 18.69
C GLN A 2 27.19 5.85 18.88
N LEU A 3 26.03 5.89 18.23
CA LEU A 3 25.09 7.02 18.27
C LEU A 3 24.59 7.33 19.69
N GLU A 4 24.61 6.33 20.57
CA GLU A 4 24.30 6.48 22.00
C GLU A 4 25.16 7.52 22.74
N ASN A 5 26.32 7.86 22.18
CA ASN A 5 27.25 8.86 22.75
C ASN A 5 27.27 10.17 21.94
N LEU A 6 26.37 10.35 20.99
CA LEU A 6 26.31 11.56 20.17
C LEU A 6 25.74 12.72 21.00
N THR A 7 26.56 13.78 21.23
CA THR A 7 26.06 14.99 21.89
C THR A 7 25.50 15.99 20.87
N LYS A 8 24.65 16.90 21.33
CA LYS A 8 24.10 17.99 20.52
C LYS A 8 25.20 18.86 19.90
N GLU A 9 26.24 19.19 20.68
CA GLU A 9 27.38 19.99 20.22
C GLU A 9 28.18 19.27 19.13
N GLN A 10 28.30 17.93 19.24
CA GLN A 10 28.94 17.11 18.22
C GLN A 10 28.11 17.12 16.94
N PHE A 11 26.80 16.88 17.07
CA PHE A 11 25.86 16.92 15.93
C PHE A 11 25.93 18.27 15.22
N ILE A 12 25.88 19.39 15.94
CA ILE A 12 25.93 20.74 15.36
C ILE A 12 27.24 20.96 14.57
N ARG A 13 28.38 20.50 15.10
CA ARG A 13 29.67 20.58 14.38
C ARG A 13 29.63 19.75 13.11
N ASP A 14 29.26 18.48 13.23
CA ASP A 14 29.24 17.53 12.11
C ASP A 14 28.28 18.00 11.01
N PHE A 15 27.12 18.57 11.40
CA PHE A 15 26.17 19.12 10.46
C PHE A 15 26.72 20.35 9.73
N LYS A 16 27.32 21.32 10.44
CA LYS A 16 27.94 22.52 9.82
C LYS A 16 29.05 22.12 8.86
N ASP A 17 29.89 21.17 9.24
CA ASP A 17 30.99 20.68 8.41
C ASP A 17 30.46 19.98 7.16
N THR A 18 29.41 19.14 7.30
CA THR A 18 28.79 18.45 6.18
C THR A 18 28.11 19.45 5.21
N LEU A 19 27.33 20.40 5.73
CA LEU A 19 26.71 21.45 4.92
C LEU A 19 27.76 22.26 4.14
N HIS A 20 28.87 22.62 4.81
CA HIS A 20 29.97 23.36 4.22
C HIS A 20 30.67 22.57 3.10
N GLN A 21 30.92 21.28 3.32
CA GLN A 21 31.64 20.44 2.38
C GLN A 21 30.79 20.02 1.18
N GLU A 22 29.51 19.68 1.42
CA GLU A 22 28.67 19.12 0.38
C GLU A 22 27.87 20.17 -0.40
N GLN A 23 27.45 21.27 0.27
CA GLN A 23 26.64 22.32 -0.34
C GLN A 23 27.39 23.64 -0.57
N LEU A 24 28.63 23.77 -0.09
CA LEU A 24 29.47 24.96 -0.19
C LEU A 24 28.80 26.24 0.32
N ILE A 25 27.96 26.13 1.35
CA ILE A 25 27.15 27.23 1.89
C ILE A 25 27.19 27.26 3.42
N LYS A 26 26.95 28.44 4.01
CA LYS A 26 26.81 28.59 5.47
C LYS A 26 25.35 28.48 5.89
N VAL A 27 25.09 28.00 7.10
CA VAL A 27 23.75 27.79 7.67
C VAL A 27 22.83 28.98 7.43
N ALA A 28 23.26 30.19 7.75
CA ALA A 28 22.45 31.43 7.62
C ALA A 28 22.00 31.78 6.17
N LYS A 29 22.49 31.07 5.16
CA LYS A 29 22.14 31.30 3.74
C LYS A 29 21.61 30.04 3.05
N ALA A 30 21.59 28.93 3.73
CA ALA A 30 21.14 27.66 3.18
C ALA A 30 19.62 27.62 3.07
N THR A 31 19.13 27.07 1.96
CA THR A 31 17.71 26.76 1.76
C THR A 31 17.30 25.49 2.52
N PRO A 32 16.01 25.30 2.82
CA PRO A 32 15.55 24.05 3.45
C PRO A 32 15.98 22.78 2.69
N THR A 33 16.02 22.82 1.36
CA THR A 33 16.47 21.70 0.52
C THR A 33 17.96 21.41 0.67
N GLU A 34 18.82 22.42 0.76
CA GLU A 34 20.26 22.25 1.00
C GLU A 34 20.52 21.72 2.40
N ILE A 35 19.76 22.20 3.40
CA ILE A 35 19.80 21.73 4.78
C ILE A 35 19.36 20.26 4.86
N PHE A 36 18.24 19.90 4.23
CA PHE A 36 17.77 18.52 4.13
C PHE A 36 18.82 17.60 3.51
N THR A 37 19.42 18.00 2.38
CA THR A 37 20.40 17.20 1.66
C THR A 37 21.65 16.95 2.53
N ALA A 38 22.16 17.99 3.18
CA ALA A 38 23.31 17.88 4.08
C ALA A 38 23.00 17.03 5.33
N LEU A 39 21.81 17.19 5.92
CA LEU A 39 21.37 16.38 7.06
C LEU A 39 21.26 14.90 6.67
N ALA A 40 20.63 14.60 5.54
CA ALA A 40 20.52 13.22 5.04
C ALA A 40 21.89 12.60 4.77
N GLY A 41 22.82 13.35 4.17
CA GLY A 41 24.22 12.95 3.99
C GLY A 41 24.92 12.63 5.30
N LEU A 42 24.73 13.45 6.34
CA LEU A 42 25.28 13.24 7.67
C LEU A 42 24.68 11.97 8.32
N ILE A 43 23.37 11.80 8.27
CA ILE A 43 22.69 10.60 8.79
C ILE A 43 23.24 9.35 8.13
N ARG A 44 23.48 9.38 6.82
CA ARG A 44 24.11 8.26 6.09
C ARG A 44 25.49 7.93 6.65
N LYS A 45 26.33 8.92 6.95
CA LYS A 45 27.64 8.70 7.59
C LYS A 45 27.49 7.99 8.93
N TYR A 46 26.48 8.34 9.72
CA TYR A 46 26.24 7.77 11.04
C TYR A 46 25.90 6.29 11.00
N TYR A 47 25.07 5.83 10.06
CA TYR A 47 24.65 4.42 10.02
C TYR A 47 25.47 3.53 9.10
N THR A 48 26.29 4.07 8.18
CA THR A 48 26.96 3.28 7.13
C THR A 48 27.77 2.12 7.68
N ASN A 49 28.57 2.32 8.71
CA ASN A 49 29.40 1.24 9.28
C ASN A 49 28.53 0.14 9.88
N THR A 50 27.49 0.49 10.64
CA THR A 50 26.54 -0.48 11.20
C THR A 50 25.85 -1.29 10.08
N TRP A 51 25.46 -0.64 9.00
CA TRP A 51 24.84 -1.29 7.85
C TRP A 51 25.78 -2.31 7.19
N ILE A 52 27.06 -1.92 6.96
CA ILE A 52 28.08 -2.79 6.36
C ILE A 52 28.33 -3.99 7.28
N GLU A 53 28.60 -3.78 8.56
CA GLU A 53 28.86 -4.83 9.53
C GLU A 53 27.70 -5.83 9.64
N ARG A 54 26.46 -5.34 9.63
CA ARG A 54 25.26 -6.19 9.67
C ARG A 54 25.12 -7.04 8.41
N ASN A 55 25.31 -6.47 7.22
CA ASN A 55 25.25 -7.22 5.97
C ASN A 55 26.33 -8.32 5.90
N HIS A 56 27.56 -8.03 6.39
CA HIS A 56 28.61 -9.02 6.49
C HIS A 56 28.23 -10.15 7.46
N ALA A 57 27.75 -9.80 8.65
CA ALA A 57 27.31 -10.77 9.65
C ALA A 57 26.21 -11.71 9.17
N LEU A 58 25.28 -11.24 8.30
CA LEU A 58 24.26 -12.08 7.68
C LEU A 58 24.88 -13.20 6.85
N SER A 59 25.86 -12.85 6.01
CA SER A 59 26.57 -13.79 5.16
C SER A 59 27.46 -14.73 5.96
N ASP A 60 28.27 -14.20 6.88
CA ASP A 60 29.23 -14.95 7.67
C ASP A 60 28.56 -15.98 8.59
N ASN A 61 27.43 -15.63 9.17
CA ASN A 61 26.64 -16.52 10.02
C ASN A 61 25.70 -17.44 9.23
N GLN A 62 25.68 -17.35 7.91
CA GLN A 62 24.80 -18.13 7.02
C GLN A 62 23.32 -18.09 7.47
N GLU A 63 22.80 -16.90 7.75
CA GLU A 63 21.46 -16.79 8.29
C GLU A 63 20.39 -16.88 7.19
N LYS A 64 19.22 -17.39 7.56
CA LYS A 64 18.07 -17.40 6.65
C LYS A 64 17.52 -15.98 6.49
N ILE A 65 17.27 -15.57 5.26
CA ILE A 65 16.79 -14.23 4.89
C ILE A 65 15.48 -14.36 4.13
N ALA A 66 14.51 -13.53 4.47
CA ALA A 66 13.30 -13.35 3.68
C ALA A 66 13.50 -12.25 2.63
N TYR A 67 13.12 -12.54 1.40
CA TYR A 67 13.13 -11.61 0.29
C TYR A 67 11.68 -11.32 -0.14
N TYR A 68 11.24 -10.10 0.10
CA TYR A 68 9.88 -9.64 -0.14
C TYR A 68 9.79 -8.92 -1.48
N PHE A 69 9.15 -9.54 -2.46
CA PHE A 69 8.97 -8.98 -3.80
C PHE A 69 7.65 -8.25 -3.89
N SER A 70 7.67 -6.99 -4.26
CA SER A 70 6.48 -6.19 -4.49
C SER A 70 6.69 -5.20 -5.62
N ILE A 71 5.67 -5.05 -6.46
CA ILE A 71 5.68 -4.04 -7.55
C ILE A 71 5.59 -2.62 -7.00
N GLU A 72 5.11 -2.46 -5.77
CA GLU A 72 5.00 -1.19 -5.06
C GLU A 72 5.71 -1.24 -3.71
N PHE A 73 6.39 -0.14 -3.38
CA PHE A 73 6.77 0.21 -2.01
C PHE A 73 6.45 1.69 -1.80
N LEU A 74 5.70 2.02 -0.75
CA LEU A 74 5.28 3.39 -0.49
C LEU A 74 5.83 3.88 0.87
N PRO A 75 7.15 4.20 0.96
CA PRO A 75 7.77 4.61 2.21
C PRO A 75 7.31 6.00 2.69
N GLY A 76 6.96 6.89 1.76
CA GLY A 76 6.76 8.30 2.07
C GLY A 76 8.08 9.01 2.32
N ARG A 77 8.07 10.02 3.18
CA ARG A 77 9.29 10.69 3.67
C ARG A 77 10.04 9.79 4.65
N MET A 78 11.35 9.75 4.55
CA MET A 78 12.20 8.87 5.36
C MET A 78 12.97 9.61 6.45
N LEU A 79 13.15 10.93 6.37
CA LEU A 79 13.98 11.70 7.28
C LEU A 79 13.59 11.49 8.75
N GLU A 80 12.33 11.79 9.10
CA GLU A 80 11.87 11.68 10.50
C GLU A 80 11.87 10.21 10.96
N THR A 81 11.49 9.27 10.09
CA THR A 81 11.54 7.84 10.43
C THR A 81 12.96 7.39 10.72
N ASN A 82 13.93 7.79 9.89
CA ASN A 82 15.33 7.42 10.11
C ASN A 82 15.89 8.04 11.39
N LEU A 83 15.58 9.30 11.66
CA LEU A 83 15.99 9.99 12.90
C LEU A 83 15.37 9.34 14.16
N LEU A 84 14.07 9.02 14.09
CA LEU A 84 13.36 8.35 15.18
C LEU A 84 13.94 6.96 15.45
N ASN A 85 14.12 6.17 14.40
CA ASN A 85 14.62 4.79 14.50
C ASN A 85 16.09 4.75 14.94
N LEU A 86 16.88 5.75 14.62
CA LEU A 86 18.24 5.92 15.14
C LEU A 86 18.30 6.47 16.57
N GLY A 87 17.16 6.92 17.12
CA GLY A 87 17.10 7.48 18.49
C GLY A 87 17.68 8.88 18.62
N ILE A 88 17.80 9.64 17.53
CA ILE A 88 18.42 10.98 17.52
C ILE A 88 17.47 12.11 17.07
N LEU A 89 16.17 11.83 16.91
CA LEU A 89 15.20 12.81 16.41
C LEU A 89 15.16 14.08 17.31
N ASP A 90 15.04 13.92 18.60
CA ASP A 90 14.95 15.05 19.54
C ASP A 90 16.27 15.83 19.60
N LEU A 91 17.39 15.11 19.59
CA LEU A 91 18.72 15.73 19.55
C LEU A 91 18.90 16.62 18.31
N VAL A 92 18.42 16.17 17.15
CA VAL A 92 18.46 16.93 15.88
C VAL A 92 17.56 18.18 15.97
N LYS A 93 16.33 18.01 16.50
CA LYS A 93 15.40 19.14 16.72
C LYS A 93 16.00 20.21 17.63
N GLU A 94 16.60 19.79 18.75
CA GLU A 94 17.27 20.71 19.66
C GLU A 94 18.48 21.41 19.01
N GLY A 95 19.29 20.67 18.24
CA GLY A 95 20.44 21.24 17.52
C GLY A 95 20.03 22.23 16.45
N PHE A 96 18.93 21.98 15.75
CA PHE A 96 18.39 22.92 14.73
C PHE A 96 17.77 24.14 15.38
N ALA A 97 17.08 24.01 16.50
CA ALA A 97 16.58 25.16 17.26
C ALA A 97 17.73 26.09 17.70
N GLU A 98 18.89 25.55 18.12
CA GLU A 98 20.07 26.36 18.45
C GLU A 98 20.70 27.06 17.22
N LEU A 99 20.46 26.52 16.03
CA LEU A 99 20.93 27.09 14.78
C LEU A 99 19.91 28.03 14.09
N ASP A 100 18.78 28.27 14.73
CA ASP A 100 17.64 29.04 14.19
C ASP A 100 17.12 28.43 12.86
N ILE A 101 17.09 27.10 12.78
CA ILE A 101 16.55 26.33 11.66
C ILE A 101 15.18 25.78 12.06
N ASP A 102 14.15 26.06 11.24
CA ASP A 102 12.85 25.41 11.39
C ASP A 102 12.92 23.97 10.86
N PHE A 103 12.87 23.01 11.78
CA PHE A 103 12.92 21.57 11.45
C PHE A 103 11.76 21.14 10.54
N ARG A 104 10.58 21.77 10.67
CA ARG A 104 9.42 21.44 9.85
C ARG A 104 9.65 21.81 8.38
N GLU A 105 10.22 23.00 8.11
CA GLU A 105 10.57 23.38 6.73
C GLU A 105 11.57 22.40 6.10
N VAL A 106 12.49 21.87 6.90
CA VAL A 106 13.47 20.87 6.43
C VAL A 106 12.79 19.55 6.09
N VAL A 107 11.86 19.08 6.92
CA VAL A 107 11.06 17.86 6.64
C VAL A 107 10.19 18.04 5.40
N GLU A 108 9.60 19.21 5.22
CA GLU A 108 8.75 19.51 4.06
C GLU A 108 9.55 19.63 2.76
N ALA A 109 10.85 19.86 2.82
CA ALA A 109 11.75 19.83 1.66
C ALA A 109 11.99 18.41 1.10
N GLU A 110 11.74 17.36 1.88
CA GLU A 110 11.79 15.99 1.40
C GLU A 110 10.54 15.62 0.61
N HIS A 111 10.72 15.13 -0.62
CA HIS A 111 9.62 14.58 -1.42
C HIS A 111 9.30 13.14 -0.99
N ASP A 112 8.00 12.80 -0.99
CA ASP A 112 7.58 11.40 -0.82
C ASP A 112 8.17 10.54 -1.95
N MET A 113 8.69 9.38 -1.63
CA MET A 113 9.08 8.39 -2.64
C MET A 113 7.80 7.84 -3.30
N ALA A 114 7.57 8.19 -4.55
CA ALA A 114 6.35 7.87 -5.29
C ALA A 114 6.35 6.45 -5.89
N LEU A 115 6.85 5.46 -5.17
CA LEU A 115 7.03 4.08 -5.61
C LEU A 115 5.83 3.17 -5.36
N GLY A 116 4.68 3.74 -4.99
CA GLY A 116 3.46 2.99 -4.69
C GLY A 116 2.20 3.82 -4.87
N ASN A 117 1.06 3.14 -4.88
CA ASN A 117 -0.24 3.76 -5.08
C ASN A 117 -1.04 3.88 -3.77
N GLY A 118 -1.15 2.79 -3.00
CA GLY A 118 -2.06 2.74 -1.86
C GLY A 118 -1.70 1.66 -0.85
N GLY A 119 -2.70 0.88 -0.43
CA GLY A 119 -2.59 -0.11 0.64
C GLY A 119 -1.50 -1.15 0.44
N LEU A 120 -1.37 -1.69 -0.78
CA LEU A 120 -0.36 -2.69 -1.11
C LEU A 120 1.06 -2.16 -0.89
N GLY A 121 1.37 -0.99 -1.46
CA GLY A 121 2.70 -0.38 -1.36
C GLY A 121 3.02 0.12 0.04
N ARG A 122 2.02 0.67 0.75
CA ARG A 122 2.25 1.12 2.14
C ARG A 122 2.43 -0.07 3.09
N LEU A 123 1.73 -1.18 2.87
CA LEU A 123 1.93 -2.42 3.64
C LEU A 123 3.34 -2.96 3.43
N ALA A 124 3.81 -3.03 2.18
CA ALA A 124 5.17 -3.46 1.86
C ALA A 124 6.23 -2.59 2.57
N ALA A 125 6.04 -1.27 2.58
CA ALA A 125 6.91 -0.34 3.30
C ALA A 125 6.84 -0.55 4.82
N ALA A 126 5.65 -0.80 5.38
CA ALA A 126 5.46 -1.11 6.80
C ALA A 126 6.18 -2.41 7.19
N PHE A 127 6.13 -3.43 6.33
CA PHE A 127 6.81 -4.70 6.57
C PHE A 127 8.34 -4.56 6.55
N MET A 128 8.90 -3.67 5.73
CA MET A 128 10.33 -3.39 5.77
C MET A 128 10.76 -2.75 7.11
N ASP A 129 10.00 -1.77 7.61
CA ASP A 129 10.22 -1.17 8.93
C ASP A 129 10.11 -2.22 10.05
N SER A 130 9.02 -2.99 10.04
CA SER A 130 8.75 -4.00 11.07
C SER A 130 9.76 -5.14 11.07
N LEU A 131 10.23 -5.61 9.91
CA LEU A 131 11.30 -6.62 9.83
C LEU A 131 12.58 -6.15 10.52
N ALA A 132 13.00 -4.91 10.25
CA ALA A 132 14.16 -4.33 10.90
C ALA A 132 13.94 -4.11 12.41
N THR A 133 12.77 -3.57 12.77
CA THR A 133 12.42 -3.27 14.16
C THR A 133 12.29 -4.52 15.03
N THR A 134 11.71 -5.58 14.50
CA THR A 134 11.56 -6.86 15.20
C THR A 134 12.82 -7.72 15.16
N GLY A 135 13.86 -7.31 14.42
CA GLY A 135 15.15 -7.98 14.39
C GLY A 135 15.23 -9.17 13.42
N TYR A 136 14.29 -9.29 12.48
CA TYR A 136 14.34 -10.33 11.46
C TYR A 136 15.09 -9.88 10.21
N PRO A 137 15.94 -10.75 9.62
CA PRO A 137 16.61 -10.46 8.35
C PRO A 137 15.59 -10.46 7.20
N GLY A 138 15.40 -9.32 6.56
CA GLY A 138 14.46 -9.20 5.45
C GLY A 138 14.87 -8.14 4.44
N PHE A 139 14.78 -8.46 3.15
CA PHE A 139 15.12 -7.56 2.07
C PHE A 139 13.95 -7.40 1.12
N GLY A 140 13.61 -6.14 0.80
CA GLY A 140 12.64 -5.83 -0.23
C GLY A 140 13.26 -5.86 -1.63
N ASN A 141 12.48 -6.25 -2.63
CA ASN A 141 12.81 -6.14 -4.04
C ASN A 141 11.67 -5.46 -4.80
N GLY A 142 11.96 -4.33 -5.43
CA GLY A 142 11.01 -3.54 -6.20
C GLY A 142 11.66 -2.87 -7.40
N LEU A 143 10.90 -2.01 -8.09
CA LEU A 143 11.40 -1.21 -9.20
C LEU A 143 11.68 0.24 -8.77
N ARG A 144 12.75 0.80 -9.33
CA ARG A 144 13.14 2.19 -9.15
C ARG A 144 12.44 3.07 -10.16
N TYR A 145 11.15 3.34 -9.92
CA TYR A 145 10.38 4.18 -10.84
C TYR A 145 10.90 5.62 -10.84
N ARG A 146 11.17 6.15 -12.00
CA ARG A 146 11.63 7.53 -12.17
C ARG A 146 10.56 8.54 -11.80
N TYR A 147 9.30 8.27 -12.18
CA TYR A 147 8.15 9.13 -11.94
C TYR A 147 7.13 8.48 -11.00
N GLY A 148 7.28 7.18 -10.72
CA GLY A 148 6.39 6.42 -9.85
C GLY A 148 4.93 6.47 -10.24
N LEU A 149 4.05 6.63 -9.24
CA LEU A 149 2.66 7.00 -9.49
C LEU A 149 2.58 8.50 -9.79
N PHE A 150 1.68 8.90 -10.68
CA PHE A 150 1.51 10.28 -11.10
C PHE A 150 1.23 11.24 -9.91
N LYS A 151 1.67 12.49 -10.06
CA LYS A 151 1.22 13.62 -9.26
C LYS A 151 -0.16 14.06 -9.75
N GLN A 152 -1.13 14.10 -8.83
CA GLN A 152 -2.48 14.54 -9.15
C GLN A 152 -2.61 16.05 -9.00
N ARG A 153 -3.23 16.69 -10.00
CA ARG A 153 -3.76 18.05 -9.92
C ARG A 153 -5.26 18.00 -10.22
N ILE A 154 -5.99 18.90 -9.61
CA ILE A 154 -7.41 19.11 -9.92
C ILE A 154 -7.52 20.42 -10.71
N VAL A 155 -7.99 20.30 -11.95
CA VAL A 155 -8.20 21.44 -12.85
C VAL A 155 -9.64 21.42 -13.33
N ASP A 156 -10.38 22.49 -13.08
CA ASP A 156 -11.82 22.57 -13.35
C ASP A 156 -12.62 21.35 -12.79
N GLY A 157 -12.23 20.87 -11.61
CA GLY A 157 -12.80 19.71 -10.96
C GLY A 157 -12.32 18.36 -11.49
N TYR A 158 -11.59 18.30 -12.60
CA TYR A 158 -11.07 17.07 -13.18
C TYR A 158 -9.71 16.67 -12.61
N GLN A 159 -9.50 15.36 -12.44
CA GLN A 159 -8.16 14.84 -12.20
C GLN A 159 -7.27 14.99 -13.43
N VAL A 160 -6.12 15.59 -13.23
CA VAL A 160 -5.02 15.67 -14.23
C VAL A 160 -3.82 14.93 -13.65
N GLU A 161 -3.23 14.03 -14.44
CA GLU A 161 -2.07 13.24 -14.08
C GLU A 161 -0.81 13.87 -14.65
N LEU A 162 0.13 14.20 -13.76
CA LEU A 162 1.44 14.74 -14.11
C LEU A 162 2.54 13.78 -13.65
N PRO A 163 3.68 13.73 -14.35
CA PRO A 163 4.83 12.99 -13.84
C PRO A 163 5.23 13.50 -12.44
N ASP A 164 5.43 12.57 -11.50
CA ASP A 164 5.91 12.92 -10.16
C ASP A 164 7.44 13.00 -10.16
N GLY A 165 7.96 14.21 -10.02
CA GLY A 165 9.39 14.50 -10.00
C GLY A 165 10.06 14.25 -8.63
N TRP A 166 9.68 13.21 -7.91
CA TRP A 166 10.12 12.92 -6.54
C TRP A 166 11.65 12.76 -6.36
N PHE A 167 12.39 12.43 -7.42
CA PHE A 167 13.86 12.41 -7.40
C PHE A 167 14.50 13.79 -7.18
N GLY A 168 13.79 14.87 -7.46
CA GLY A 168 14.39 16.21 -7.49
C GLY A 168 15.49 16.34 -8.55
N SER A 169 16.35 17.34 -8.39
CA SER A 169 17.47 17.61 -9.29
C SER A 169 18.73 16.81 -8.97
N THR A 170 18.85 16.30 -7.74
CA THR A 170 20.09 15.67 -7.21
C THR A 170 19.99 14.15 -7.06
N GLY A 171 18.84 13.55 -7.36
CA GLY A 171 18.56 12.14 -7.09
C GLY A 171 18.06 11.91 -5.66
N ASN A 172 17.75 10.66 -5.33
CA ASN A 172 17.32 10.29 -3.98
C ASN A 172 18.53 10.13 -3.06
N VAL A 173 18.57 10.92 -1.99
CA VAL A 173 19.68 10.94 -1.03
C VAL A 173 19.87 9.65 -0.24
N TRP A 174 18.83 8.83 -0.13
CA TRP A 174 18.84 7.60 0.69
C TRP A 174 19.36 6.38 -0.06
N GLU A 175 19.39 6.38 -1.39
CA GLU A 175 19.79 5.22 -2.17
C GLU A 175 21.28 5.15 -2.43
N THR A 176 21.79 3.93 -2.60
CA THR A 176 23.18 3.65 -2.96
C THR A 176 23.22 2.67 -4.12
N ARG A 177 23.77 3.07 -5.26
CA ARG A 177 23.98 2.22 -6.43
C ARG A 177 24.99 1.11 -6.09
N LYS A 178 24.71 -0.13 -6.54
CA LYS A 178 25.55 -1.32 -6.28
C LYS A 178 26.02 -1.95 -7.59
N ASP A 179 27.06 -1.41 -8.20
CA ASP A 179 27.57 -1.86 -9.50
C ASP A 179 28.04 -3.33 -9.51
N HIS A 180 28.52 -3.85 -8.38
CA HIS A 180 28.98 -5.24 -8.27
C HIS A 180 27.85 -6.28 -8.24
N ASP A 181 26.62 -5.85 -8.05
CA ASP A 181 25.43 -6.70 -8.05
C ASP A 181 24.59 -6.57 -9.34
N ILE A 182 25.11 -5.89 -10.36
CA ILE A 182 24.45 -5.78 -11.67
C ILE A 182 24.25 -7.18 -12.26
N VAL A 183 23.06 -7.40 -12.82
CA VAL A 183 22.70 -8.63 -13.54
C VAL A 183 22.06 -8.30 -14.88
N TYR A 184 21.94 -9.33 -15.74
CA TYR A 184 21.36 -9.18 -17.07
C TYR A 184 20.03 -9.93 -17.16
N VAL A 185 19.06 -9.30 -17.81
CA VAL A 185 17.72 -9.86 -18.05
C VAL A 185 17.51 -9.97 -19.55
N LYS A 186 17.07 -11.16 -20.00
CA LYS A 186 16.77 -11.44 -21.41
C LYS A 186 15.28 -11.44 -21.64
N LEU A 187 14.84 -10.73 -22.67
CA LEU A 187 13.45 -10.57 -23.06
C LEU A 187 13.31 -10.82 -24.55
N PHE A 188 12.17 -11.29 -24.99
CA PHE A 188 11.83 -11.54 -26.39
C PHE A 188 12.73 -12.58 -27.08
N GLY A 189 12.71 -12.58 -28.40
CA GLY A 189 13.47 -13.49 -29.23
C GLY A 189 12.89 -14.91 -29.28
N ASP A 190 13.72 -15.81 -29.78
CA ASP A 190 13.39 -17.24 -29.89
C ASP A 190 14.32 -18.05 -28.99
N VAL A 191 13.81 -19.15 -28.46
CA VAL A 191 14.58 -20.09 -27.66
C VAL A 191 14.51 -21.47 -28.26
N VAL A 192 15.69 -22.02 -28.56
CA VAL A 192 15.86 -23.39 -29.07
C VAL A 192 16.60 -24.21 -28.03
N LEU A 193 16.12 -25.41 -27.75
CA LEU A 193 16.81 -26.34 -26.86
C LEU A 193 17.80 -27.15 -27.70
N GLU A 194 19.11 -26.94 -27.50
CA GLU A 194 20.18 -27.62 -28.16
C GLU A 194 20.87 -28.61 -27.22
N SER A 195 21.22 -29.79 -27.69
CA SER A 195 21.98 -30.76 -26.88
C SER A 195 23.44 -30.32 -26.77
N ASN A 196 23.96 -30.20 -25.54
CA ASN A 196 25.36 -29.97 -25.29
C ASN A 196 26.16 -31.30 -25.41
N GLU A 197 27.52 -31.21 -25.23
CA GLU A 197 28.43 -32.36 -25.29
C GLU A 197 28.10 -33.47 -24.27
N ASP A 198 27.45 -33.08 -23.14
CA ASP A 198 27.03 -34.02 -22.10
C ASP A 198 25.63 -34.63 -22.35
N GLY A 199 25.01 -34.32 -23.50
CA GLY A 199 23.66 -34.77 -23.83
C GLY A 199 22.51 -34.06 -23.10
N ARG A 200 22.81 -32.96 -22.43
CA ARG A 200 21.77 -32.09 -21.80
C ARG A 200 21.23 -31.12 -22.82
N PHE A 201 19.93 -30.86 -22.74
CA PHE A 201 19.29 -29.77 -23.48
C PHE A 201 19.57 -28.43 -22.77
N VAL A 202 20.23 -27.52 -23.49
CA VAL A 202 20.54 -26.17 -23.03
C VAL A 202 19.81 -25.18 -23.90
N PRO A 203 19.12 -24.15 -23.31
CA PRO A 203 18.46 -23.14 -24.12
C PRO A 203 19.44 -22.21 -24.79
N THR A 204 19.30 -22.06 -26.10
CA THR A 204 20.02 -21.05 -26.89
C THR A 204 19.03 -19.95 -27.27
N TYR A 205 19.36 -18.73 -26.89
CA TYR A 205 18.56 -17.55 -27.20
C TYR A 205 19.01 -16.93 -28.52
N LYS A 206 18.05 -16.71 -29.44
CA LYS A 206 18.27 -16.02 -30.71
C LYS A 206 17.47 -14.71 -30.72
N ASN A 207 18.14 -13.61 -31.07
CA ASN A 207 17.53 -12.28 -31.17
C ASN A 207 16.86 -11.79 -29.86
N ALA A 208 17.30 -12.26 -28.72
CA ALA A 208 16.82 -11.76 -27.44
C ALA A 208 17.32 -10.34 -27.18
N GLN A 209 16.49 -9.53 -26.56
CA GLN A 209 16.92 -8.25 -25.99
C GLN A 209 17.57 -8.50 -24.65
N VAL A 210 18.79 -7.99 -24.47
CA VAL A 210 19.54 -8.10 -23.22
C VAL A 210 19.58 -6.74 -22.56
N LEU A 211 19.08 -6.66 -21.32
CA LEU A 211 19.04 -5.45 -20.52
C LEU A 211 19.87 -5.64 -19.26
N ARG A 212 20.48 -4.54 -18.81
CA ARG A 212 21.23 -4.48 -17.56
C ARG A 212 20.32 -4.02 -16.43
N ALA A 213 20.15 -4.85 -15.41
CA ALA A 213 19.44 -4.52 -14.20
C ALA A 213 20.42 -4.01 -13.14
N VAL A 214 20.24 -2.76 -12.73
CA VAL A 214 21.16 -2.05 -11.82
C VAL A 214 20.46 -1.84 -10.49
N PRO A 215 20.99 -2.40 -9.38
CA PRO A 215 20.36 -2.26 -8.08
C PRO A 215 20.78 -0.98 -7.35
N TYR A 216 19.81 -0.38 -6.69
CA TYR A 216 19.94 0.73 -5.75
C TYR A 216 19.40 0.29 -4.40
N ASP A 217 20.24 0.29 -3.38
CA ASP A 217 19.86 -0.13 -2.03
C ASP A 217 19.49 1.06 -1.15
N VAL A 218 18.33 0.96 -0.51
CA VAL A 218 17.79 1.94 0.44
C VAL A 218 17.76 1.28 1.81
N PRO A 219 18.38 1.87 2.86
CA PRO A 219 18.42 1.29 4.18
C PRO A 219 17.03 1.27 4.82
N GLN A 220 16.73 0.20 5.53
CA GLN A 220 15.55 0.04 6.36
C GLN A 220 15.99 -0.11 7.81
N ILE A 221 15.92 0.97 8.56
CA ILE A 221 16.50 1.09 9.91
C ILE A 221 15.47 0.64 10.94
N GLY A 222 15.84 -0.29 11.78
CA GLY A 222 15.02 -0.76 12.90
C GLY A 222 15.00 0.23 14.07
N TYR A 223 13.91 0.24 14.82
CA TYR A 223 13.69 1.16 15.93
C TYR A 223 14.66 0.89 17.06
N GLN A 224 15.67 1.76 17.21
CA GLN A 224 16.66 1.82 18.29
C GLN A 224 17.35 0.48 18.65
N ASN A 225 17.52 -0.41 17.67
CA ASN A 225 18.05 -1.76 17.87
C ASN A 225 19.32 -2.07 17.06
N GLY A 226 19.81 -1.11 16.26
CA GLY A 226 21.00 -1.26 15.43
C GLY A 226 20.83 -2.24 14.26
N VAL A 227 19.64 -2.71 13.97
CA VAL A 227 19.35 -3.55 12.79
C VAL A 227 19.08 -2.66 11.58
N ILE A 228 19.71 -2.96 10.45
CA ILE A 228 19.50 -2.27 9.19
C ILE A 228 19.35 -3.31 8.09
N ASN A 229 18.14 -3.40 7.54
CA ASN A 229 17.80 -4.21 6.39
C ASN A 229 17.88 -3.40 5.09
N ASN A 230 17.61 -4.03 3.94
CA ASN A 230 17.68 -3.39 2.62
C ASN A 230 16.33 -3.40 1.92
N LEU A 231 16.00 -2.29 1.27
CA LEU A 231 15.07 -2.25 0.16
C LEU A 231 15.88 -2.07 -1.13
N ARG A 232 15.90 -3.09 -1.99
CA ARG A 232 16.58 -3.06 -3.27
C ARG A 232 15.63 -2.67 -4.39
N LEU A 233 15.97 -1.59 -5.07
CA LEU A 233 15.21 -1.05 -6.19
C LEU A 233 16.00 -1.22 -7.48
N TRP A 234 15.39 -1.86 -8.46
CA TRP A 234 16.00 -2.17 -9.74
C TRP A 234 15.71 -1.09 -10.77
N ASP A 235 16.78 -0.55 -11.38
CA ASP A 235 16.72 0.33 -12.54
C ASP A 235 17.24 -0.37 -13.79
N VAL A 236 16.84 0.11 -14.98
CA VAL A 236 17.22 -0.47 -16.26
C VAL A 236 18.25 0.38 -16.99
N GLU A 237 19.28 -0.30 -17.52
CA GLU A 237 20.26 0.31 -18.43
C GLU A 237 20.45 -0.57 -19.65
N ILE A 238 20.86 0.05 -20.77
CA ILE A 238 21.30 -0.66 -21.97
C ILE A 238 22.79 -0.99 -21.79
N PRO A 239 23.19 -2.29 -21.89
CA PRO A 239 24.61 -2.64 -21.83
C PRO A 239 25.37 -2.05 -23.02
N GLU A 240 26.62 -1.63 -22.80
CA GLU A 240 27.46 -1.02 -23.85
C GLU A 240 27.66 -1.98 -25.05
N GLU A 241 27.83 -3.26 -24.78
CA GLU A 241 28.01 -4.31 -25.80
C GLU A 241 26.77 -4.54 -26.67
N TYR A 242 25.59 -4.09 -26.26
CA TYR A 242 24.31 -4.20 -26.99
C TYR A 242 23.76 -2.84 -27.45
N GLU A 243 24.53 -1.76 -27.39
CA GLU A 243 24.04 -0.43 -27.79
C GLU A 243 23.56 -0.35 -29.24
N LEU A 244 24.15 -1.16 -30.12
CA LEU A 244 23.76 -1.22 -31.54
C LEU A 244 22.38 -1.85 -31.76
N ASP A 245 21.87 -2.61 -30.80
CA ASP A 245 20.52 -3.18 -30.85
C ASP A 245 19.45 -2.12 -30.57
N TYR A 246 19.85 -0.96 -30.04
CA TYR A 246 18.98 0.17 -29.73
C TYR A 246 19.43 1.46 -30.45
N PRO A 247 19.37 1.47 -31.81
CA PRO A 247 20.00 2.53 -32.60
C PRO A 247 19.23 3.87 -32.59
N THR A 248 17.96 3.87 -32.17
CA THR A 248 17.11 5.05 -32.19
C THR A 248 16.80 5.57 -30.78
N LEU A 249 16.50 6.86 -30.67
CA LEU A 249 16.05 7.46 -29.41
C LEU A 249 14.75 6.79 -28.91
N GLU A 250 13.89 6.40 -29.83
CA GLU A 250 12.64 5.72 -29.48
C GLU A 250 12.89 4.33 -28.87
N ALA A 251 13.77 3.52 -29.47
CA ALA A 251 14.14 2.22 -28.91
C ALA A 251 14.74 2.36 -27.50
N ARG A 252 15.63 3.35 -27.31
CA ARG A 252 16.21 3.66 -25.98
C ARG A 252 15.18 4.16 -24.98
N ARG A 253 14.20 4.93 -25.42
CA ARG A 253 13.09 5.39 -24.58
C ARG A 253 12.23 4.22 -24.10
N ARG A 254 11.87 3.29 -24.98
CA ARG A 254 11.10 2.08 -24.60
C ARG A 254 11.79 1.26 -23.52
N VAL A 255 13.11 1.16 -23.56
CA VAL A 255 13.87 0.51 -22.48
C VAL A 255 13.71 1.30 -21.17
N LYS A 256 13.85 2.62 -21.19
CA LYS A 256 13.69 3.45 -20.00
C LYS A 256 12.28 3.46 -19.43
N ASP A 257 11.28 3.21 -20.27
CA ASP A 257 9.87 3.13 -19.83
C ASP A 257 9.63 1.95 -18.86
N ILE A 258 10.50 0.92 -18.87
CA ILE A 258 10.42 -0.22 -17.94
C ILE A 258 10.48 0.25 -16.48
N THR A 259 11.29 1.27 -16.18
CA THR A 259 11.40 1.83 -14.83
C THR A 259 10.93 3.30 -14.75
N ALA A 260 10.03 3.73 -15.66
CA ALA A 260 9.54 5.10 -15.66
C ALA A 260 8.34 5.29 -14.72
N ILE A 261 7.28 4.52 -14.89
CA ILE A 261 6.01 4.70 -14.17
C ILE A 261 5.49 3.39 -13.59
N LEU A 262 4.87 3.51 -12.44
CA LEU A 262 4.08 2.44 -11.83
C LEU A 262 2.70 2.38 -12.52
N TYR A 263 2.23 1.19 -12.83
CA TYR A 263 0.94 0.93 -13.49
C TYR A 263 0.76 1.71 -14.80
N PRO A 264 1.53 1.39 -15.85
CA PRO A 264 1.27 1.92 -17.18
C PRO A 264 -0.16 1.55 -17.62
N ASP A 265 -0.70 2.36 -18.53
CA ASP A 265 -2.05 2.12 -19.08
C ASP A 265 -2.11 0.78 -19.83
N ASP A 266 -2.74 -0.21 -19.20
CA ASP A 266 -2.90 -1.57 -19.70
C ASP A 266 -4.21 -1.79 -20.50
N SER A 267 -4.88 -0.73 -20.88
CA SER A 267 -5.97 -0.80 -21.87
C SER A 267 -5.45 -1.14 -23.27
N THR A 268 -4.16 -0.94 -23.52
CA THR A 268 -3.47 -1.25 -24.79
C THR A 268 -2.61 -2.51 -24.68
N ILE A 269 -2.29 -3.13 -25.83
CA ILE A 269 -1.40 -4.29 -25.89
C ILE A 269 0.03 -3.90 -25.45
N GLU A 270 0.48 -2.73 -25.86
CA GLU A 270 1.78 -2.17 -25.50
C GLU A 270 1.89 -1.95 -23.98
N GLY A 271 0.85 -1.43 -23.36
CA GLY A 271 0.82 -1.23 -21.89
C GLY A 271 0.79 -2.55 -21.13
N LYS A 272 0.06 -3.56 -21.62
CA LYS A 272 0.10 -4.92 -21.06
C LYS A 272 1.48 -5.54 -21.19
N GLU A 273 2.11 -5.41 -22.36
CA GLU A 273 3.47 -5.89 -22.59
C GLU A 273 4.45 -5.24 -21.62
N LEU A 274 4.37 -3.93 -21.45
CA LEU A 274 5.23 -3.18 -20.52
C LEU A 274 5.05 -3.66 -19.07
N ARG A 275 3.82 -3.89 -18.61
CA ARG A 275 3.56 -4.47 -17.28
C ARG A 275 4.19 -5.83 -17.09
N LEU A 276 4.03 -6.73 -18.06
CA LEU A 276 4.64 -8.06 -17.97
C LEU A 276 6.17 -7.96 -17.93
N VAL A 277 6.76 -7.07 -18.73
CA VAL A 277 8.20 -6.79 -18.71
C VAL A 277 8.64 -6.26 -17.35
N GLN A 278 7.94 -5.31 -16.76
CA GLN A 278 8.26 -4.75 -15.43
C GLN A 278 8.27 -5.85 -14.35
N GLU A 279 7.24 -6.67 -14.32
CA GLU A 279 7.09 -7.75 -13.32
C GLU A 279 8.21 -8.78 -13.46
N TYR A 280 8.52 -9.20 -14.68
CA TYR A 280 9.61 -10.14 -14.92
C TYR A 280 10.99 -9.55 -14.67
N PHE A 281 11.25 -8.32 -15.10
CA PHE A 281 12.52 -7.63 -14.93
C PHE A 281 12.92 -7.55 -13.45
N MET A 282 11.99 -7.07 -12.61
CA MET A 282 12.15 -7.02 -11.16
C MET A 282 12.44 -8.40 -10.57
N THR A 283 11.63 -9.37 -10.93
CA THR A 283 11.65 -10.71 -10.34
C THR A 283 12.92 -11.46 -10.73
N SER A 284 13.29 -11.44 -12.02
CA SER A 284 14.51 -12.07 -12.51
C SER A 284 15.77 -11.47 -11.91
N ALA A 285 15.85 -10.14 -11.88
CA ALA A 285 17.01 -9.43 -11.30
C ALA A 285 17.20 -9.77 -9.82
N GLY A 286 16.11 -9.73 -9.03
CA GLY A 286 16.14 -10.08 -7.61
C GLY A 286 16.59 -11.53 -7.39
N LEU A 287 15.97 -12.49 -8.08
CA LEU A 287 16.30 -13.92 -7.93
C LEU A 287 17.74 -14.24 -8.32
N GLN A 288 18.26 -13.64 -9.38
CA GLN A 288 19.65 -13.84 -9.80
C GLN A 288 20.65 -13.43 -8.68
N THR A 289 20.43 -12.27 -8.05
CA THR A 289 21.32 -11.81 -6.97
C THR A 289 21.15 -12.59 -5.68
N ILE A 290 19.96 -13.10 -5.39
CA ILE A 290 19.69 -13.98 -4.25
C ILE A 290 20.48 -15.29 -4.39
N ILE A 291 20.41 -15.93 -5.56
CA ILE A 291 21.17 -17.17 -5.83
C ILE A 291 22.68 -16.90 -5.77
N LYS A 292 23.17 -15.80 -6.36
CA LYS A 292 24.60 -15.43 -6.29
C LYS A 292 25.07 -15.24 -4.84
N SER A 293 24.23 -14.60 -4.01
CA SER A 293 24.55 -14.40 -2.59
C SER A 293 24.56 -15.71 -1.80
N TYR A 294 23.61 -16.59 -2.08
CA TYR A 294 23.57 -17.92 -1.47
C TYR A 294 24.80 -18.76 -1.81
N LEU A 295 25.21 -18.76 -3.08
CA LEU A 295 26.39 -19.53 -3.55
C LEU A 295 27.69 -19.10 -2.87
N LYS A 296 27.80 -17.82 -2.46
CA LYS A 296 28.95 -17.36 -1.67
C LYS A 296 29.06 -18.05 -0.30
N MET A 297 27.99 -18.62 0.20
CA MET A 297 27.99 -19.40 1.45
C MET A 297 28.60 -20.81 1.27
N GLY A 298 28.83 -21.25 0.03
CA GLY A 298 29.40 -22.57 -0.28
C GLY A 298 28.43 -23.75 -0.03
N LEU A 299 27.13 -23.49 0.03
CA LEU A 299 26.09 -24.48 0.30
C LEU A 299 25.49 -25.07 -0.99
N PRO A 300 24.98 -26.31 -0.96
CA PRO A 300 24.36 -26.96 -2.13
C PRO A 300 23.09 -26.20 -2.57
N LEU A 301 22.99 -25.86 -3.85
CA LEU A 301 21.91 -25.04 -4.36
C LEU A 301 20.51 -25.70 -4.25
N LYS A 302 20.43 -27.04 -4.25
CA LYS A 302 19.17 -27.76 -4.01
C LYS A 302 18.58 -27.52 -2.61
N ASP A 303 19.40 -27.09 -1.67
CA ASP A 303 19.01 -26.82 -0.27
C ASP A 303 18.82 -25.32 0.01
N ILE A 304 18.71 -24.49 -1.03
CA ILE A 304 18.61 -23.01 -0.91
C ILE A 304 17.46 -22.56 0.01
N HIS A 305 16.38 -23.30 0.07
CA HIS A 305 15.22 -23.00 0.94
C HIS A 305 15.56 -22.99 2.44
N GLU A 306 16.67 -23.60 2.86
CA GLU A 306 17.12 -23.53 4.26
C GLU A 306 17.65 -22.15 4.65
N LYS A 307 18.08 -21.33 3.68
CA LYS A 307 18.68 -20.01 3.90
C LYS A 307 17.95 -18.87 3.19
N VAL A 308 17.02 -19.19 2.31
CA VAL A 308 16.29 -18.23 1.48
C VAL A 308 14.80 -18.51 1.57
N SER A 309 14.03 -17.50 1.85
CA SER A 309 12.57 -17.48 1.66
C SER A 309 12.22 -16.33 0.72
N VAL A 310 11.41 -16.60 -0.30
CA VAL A 310 10.96 -15.61 -1.27
C VAL A 310 9.45 -15.42 -1.11
N HIS A 311 9.01 -14.20 -0.86
CA HIS A 311 7.60 -13.87 -0.70
C HIS A 311 7.05 -13.09 -1.89
N ILE A 312 5.99 -13.61 -2.47
CA ILE A 312 5.28 -13.07 -3.63
C ILE A 312 4.12 -12.20 -3.11
N ASN A 313 4.28 -10.89 -3.20
CA ASN A 313 3.27 -9.92 -2.74
C ASN A 313 2.28 -9.61 -3.86
N ASP A 314 1.09 -10.18 -3.77
CA ASP A 314 0.09 -10.25 -4.84
C ASP A 314 0.61 -11.03 -6.07
N THR A 315 -0.10 -10.97 -7.19
CA THR A 315 0.27 -11.71 -8.42
C THR A 315 1.35 -11.05 -9.26
N HIS A 316 1.76 -9.82 -8.95
CA HIS A 316 2.74 -9.08 -9.74
C HIS A 316 4.11 -9.78 -9.84
N PRO A 317 4.70 -10.35 -8.77
CA PRO A 317 5.90 -11.17 -8.88
C PRO A 317 5.62 -12.68 -9.02
N ALA A 318 4.41 -13.08 -9.40
CA ALA A 318 4.01 -14.49 -9.48
C ALA A 318 4.75 -15.32 -10.57
N VAL A 319 5.50 -14.69 -11.44
CA VAL A 319 6.43 -15.36 -12.34
C VAL A 319 7.64 -15.98 -11.60
N ALA A 320 7.84 -15.63 -10.34
CA ALA A 320 8.99 -16.07 -9.54
C ALA A 320 9.22 -17.59 -9.51
N PRO A 321 8.22 -18.46 -9.30
CA PRO A 321 8.46 -19.90 -9.33
C PRO A 321 9.03 -20.39 -10.67
N ALA A 322 8.51 -19.89 -11.79
CA ALA A 322 8.96 -20.29 -13.13
C ALA A 322 10.34 -19.71 -13.45
N GLU A 323 10.64 -18.47 -13.10
CA GLU A 323 11.96 -17.87 -13.28
C GLU A 323 13.00 -18.53 -12.40
N PHE A 324 12.64 -18.88 -11.17
CA PHE A 324 13.56 -19.60 -10.28
C PHE A 324 13.91 -20.98 -10.81
N MET A 325 12.91 -21.71 -11.35
CA MET A 325 13.12 -22.96 -12.08
C MET A 325 14.07 -22.75 -13.26
N ARG A 326 13.86 -21.71 -14.08
CA ARG A 326 14.74 -21.40 -15.20
C ARG A 326 16.19 -21.22 -14.75
N LEU A 327 16.40 -20.43 -13.71
CA LEU A 327 17.74 -20.20 -13.17
C LEU A 327 18.38 -21.51 -12.69
N LEU A 328 17.67 -22.29 -11.88
CA LEU A 328 18.18 -23.54 -11.32
C LEU A 328 18.48 -24.58 -12.40
N LEU A 329 17.63 -24.70 -13.42
CA LEU A 329 17.79 -25.67 -14.52
C LEU A 329 18.85 -25.22 -15.53
N ASP A 330 18.69 -24.01 -16.07
CA ASP A 330 19.41 -23.54 -17.25
C ASP A 330 20.78 -22.96 -16.90
N GLU A 331 20.88 -22.20 -15.81
CA GLU A 331 22.11 -21.52 -15.40
C GLU A 331 23.00 -22.40 -14.48
N TYR A 332 22.33 -23.20 -13.62
CA TYR A 332 23.04 -23.98 -12.60
C TYR A 332 22.94 -25.48 -12.75
N GLY A 333 22.19 -25.99 -13.71
CA GLY A 333 22.16 -27.39 -14.13
C GLY A 333 21.59 -28.39 -13.13
N LEU A 334 20.68 -27.97 -12.24
CA LEU A 334 19.97 -28.89 -11.35
C LEU A 334 19.06 -29.81 -12.15
N SER A 335 18.74 -30.98 -11.55
CA SER A 335 17.64 -31.83 -12.04
C SER A 335 16.30 -31.11 -11.88
N TRP A 336 15.29 -31.52 -12.64
CA TRP A 336 13.93 -30.95 -12.47
C TRP A 336 13.41 -31.17 -11.05
N GLU A 337 13.59 -32.36 -10.51
CA GLU A 337 13.11 -32.75 -9.20
C GLU A 337 13.76 -31.93 -8.08
N ASP A 338 15.08 -31.73 -8.12
CA ASP A 338 15.79 -30.91 -7.15
C ASP A 338 15.40 -29.43 -7.27
N ALA A 339 15.31 -28.93 -8.49
CA ALA A 339 14.90 -27.56 -8.76
C ALA A 339 13.46 -27.28 -8.30
N TRP A 340 12.52 -28.18 -8.58
CA TRP A 340 11.12 -28.05 -8.18
C TRP A 340 10.94 -28.11 -6.67
N ASN A 341 11.58 -29.07 -6.02
CA ASN A 341 11.55 -29.17 -4.55
C ASN A 341 12.12 -27.90 -3.89
N ALA A 342 13.26 -27.40 -4.39
CA ALA A 342 13.83 -26.15 -3.91
C ALA A 342 12.88 -24.95 -4.14
N THR A 343 12.25 -24.87 -5.30
CA THR A 343 11.32 -23.80 -5.66
C THR A 343 10.11 -23.76 -4.73
N VAL A 344 9.38 -24.88 -4.60
CA VAL A 344 8.16 -24.92 -3.79
C VAL A 344 8.44 -24.59 -2.33
N LYS A 345 9.56 -25.06 -1.79
CA LYS A 345 9.93 -24.79 -0.38
C LYS A 345 10.43 -23.35 -0.15
N THR A 346 10.90 -22.67 -1.21
CA THR A 346 11.41 -21.29 -1.12
C THR A 346 10.30 -20.27 -1.26
N MET A 347 9.26 -20.54 -2.08
CA MET A 347 8.24 -19.57 -2.47
C MET A 347 7.02 -19.57 -1.54
N SER A 348 6.52 -18.38 -1.23
CA SER A 348 5.26 -18.16 -0.53
C SER A 348 4.50 -16.99 -1.16
N TYR A 349 3.18 -16.96 -1.04
CA TYR A 349 2.30 -16.03 -1.75
C TYR A 349 1.24 -15.45 -0.82
N THR A 350 1.05 -14.13 -0.91
CA THR A 350 -0.07 -13.41 -0.31
C THR A 350 -1.02 -12.93 -1.39
N ASN A 351 -2.30 -13.30 -1.28
CA ASN A 351 -3.37 -12.72 -2.07
C ASN A 351 -3.90 -11.44 -1.41
N HIS A 352 -4.11 -10.38 -2.19
CA HIS A 352 -4.61 -9.09 -1.70
C HIS A 352 -5.97 -8.70 -2.27
N THR A 353 -6.64 -9.59 -3.01
CA THR A 353 -7.93 -9.27 -3.63
C THR A 353 -8.93 -10.40 -3.49
N ILE A 354 -10.21 -10.03 -3.40
CA ILE A 354 -11.33 -10.98 -3.45
C ILE A 354 -11.94 -11.01 -4.85
N LEU A 355 -11.77 -9.91 -5.61
CA LEU A 355 -12.34 -9.78 -6.95
C LEU A 355 -11.63 -10.74 -7.93
N GLN A 356 -12.34 -11.74 -8.41
CA GLN A 356 -11.78 -12.73 -9.36
C GLN A 356 -11.27 -12.09 -10.65
N GLU A 357 -11.91 -11.02 -11.12
CA GLU A 357 -11.47 -10.26 -12.29
C GLU A 357 -10.14 -9.55 -12.09
N ALA A 358 -9.75 -9.28 -10.84
CA ALA A 358 -8.48 -8.67 -10.50
C ALA A 358 -7.33 -9.68 -10.33
N LEU A 359 -7.61 -10.99 -10.38
CA LEU A 359 -6.59 -12.03 -10.46
C LEU A 359 -5.93 -11.97 -11.84
N GLU A 360 -4.62 -11.72 -11.83
CA GLU A 360 -3.87 -11.45 -13.05
C GLU A 360 -3.78 -12.66 -13.99
N LYS A 361 -4.09 -12.41 -15.25
CA LYS A 361 -4.03 -13.38 -16.34
C LYS A 361 -3.37 -12.71 -17.53
N TRP A 362 -2.44 -13.42 -18.16
CA TRP A 362 -1.76 -12.92 -19.35
C TRP A 362 -2.19 -13.70 -20.57
N ASP A 363 -2.45 -12.99 -21.65
CA ASP A 363 -2.63 -13.63 -22.97
C ASP A 363 -1.44 -14.55 -23.26
N GLN A 364 -1.72 -15.78 -23.67
CA GLN A 364 -0.73 -16.82 -23.87
C GLN A 364 0.31 -16.45 -24.96
N GLN A 365 -0.14 -15.80 -26.04
CA GLN A 365 0.75 -15.42 -27.15
C GLN A 365 1.64 -14.25 -26.74
N LEU A 366 1.07 -13.28 -26.02
CA LEU A 366 1.84 -12.17 -25.43
C LEU A 366 2.93 -12.69 -24.48
N PHE A 367 2.56 -13.57 -23.56
CA PHE A 367 3.49 -14.14 -22.60
C PHE A 367 4.62 -14.93 -23.30
N LYS A 368 4.27 -15.79 -24.26
CA LYS A 368 5.24 -16.55 -25.05
C LYS A 368 6.18 -15.65 -25.85
N ARG A 369 5.69 -14.55 -26.40
CA ARG A 369 6.50 -13.59 -27.17
C ARG A 369 7.51 -12.86 -26.28
N VAL A 370 7.09 -12.42 -25.09
CA VAL A 370 7.94 -11.66 -24.17
C VAL A 370 8.93 -12.57 -23.45
N LEU A 371 8.49 -13.75 -22.99
CA LEU A 371 9.21 -14.67 -22.12
C LEU A 371 9.22 -16.09 -22.65
N PRO A 372 9.81 -16.35 -23.84
CA PRO A 372 9.69 -17.64 -24.52
C PRO A 372 10.20 -18.83 -23.70
N ARG A 373 11.31 -18.68 -22.98
CA ARG A 373 11.87 -19.77 -22.17
C ARG A 373 11.05 -20.00 -20.89
N VAL A 374 10.68 -18.95 -20.19
CA VAL A 374 9.83 -19.03 -18.98
C VAL A 374 8.50 -19.68 -19.35
N TYR A 375 7.93 -19.35 -20.48
CA TYR A 375 6.69 -19.96 -20.98
C TYR A 375 6.83 -21.48 -21.19
N GLN A 376 7.94 -21.96 -21.77
CA GLN A 376 8.22 -23.40 -21.90
C GLN A 376 8.25 -24.09 -20.54
N ILE A 377 8.85 -23.45 -19.55
CA ILE A 377 8.93 -23.99 -18.16
C ILE A 377 7.54 -24.01 -17.51
N ILE A 378 6.74 -22.96 -17.70
CA ILE A 378 5.35 -22.93 -17.19
C ILE A 378 4.51 -24.05 -17.80
N LEU A 379 4.64 -24.31 -19.10
CA LEU A 379 3.95 -25.44 -19.74
C LEU A 379 4.36 -26.79 -19.14
N GLU A 380 5.63 -26.98 -18.84
CA GLU A 380 6.10 -28.22 -18.20
C GLU A 380 5.60 -28.35 -16.76
N ILE A 381 5.59 -27.24 -15.99
CA ILE A 381 4.99 -27.23 -14.66
C ILE A 381 3.50 -27.59 -14.74
N ASP A 382 2.77 -27.00 -15.68
CA ASP A 382 1.35 -27.25 -15.88
C ASP A 382 1.07 -28.70 -16.27
N ASN A 383 1.85 -29.28 -17.18
CA ASN A 383 1.71 -30.69 -17.60
C ASN A 383 1.98 -31.66 -16.43
N ARG A 384 3.00 -31.40 -15.62
CA ARG A 384 3.31 -32.22 -14.45
C ARG A 384 2.24 -32.09 -13.38
N TYR A 385 1.74 -30.88 -13.16
CA TYR A 385 0.61 -30.63 -12.25
C TYR A 385 -0.64 -31.43 -12.66
N ILE A 386 -1.01 -31.38 -13.95
CA ILE A 386 -2.17 -32.14 -14.46
C ILE A 386 -1.97 -33.63 -14.22
N ALA A 387 -0.79 -34.17 -14.54
CA ALA A 387 -0.48 -35.59 -14.37
C ALA A 387 -0.53 -36.02 -12.88
N GLU A 388 0.01 -35.18 -11.99
CA GLU A 388 0.00 -35.42 -10.54
C GLU A 388 -1.45 -35.42 -10.00
N MET A 389 -2.25 -34.40 -10.36
CA MET A 389 -3.64 -34.29 -9.89
C MET A 389 -4.50 -35.43 -10.40
N ALA A 390 -4.34 -35.82 -11.66
CA ALA A 390 -5.01 -36.99 -12.20
C ALA A 390 -4.60 -38.29 -11.48
N GLY A 391 -3.32 -38.45 -11.15
CA GLY A 391 -2.80 -39.56 -10.37
C GLY A 391 -3.33 -39.60 -8.92
N ARG A 392 -3.65 -38.42 -8.35
CA ARG A 392 -4.32 -38.30 -7.03
C ARG A 392 -5.83 -38.53 -7.09
N GLY A 393 -6.41 -38.71 -8.28
CA GLY A 393 -7.86 -38.92 -8.45
C GLY A 393 -8.69 -37.64 -8.36
N ILE A 394 -8.10 -36.49 -8.54
CA ILE A 394 -8.82 -35.20 -8.59
C ILE A 394 -9.69 -35.17 -9.85
N ALA A 395 -10.91 -34.68 -9.75
CA ALA A 395 -11.86 -34.59 -10.85
C ALA A 395 -11.33 -33.71 -12.00
N ALA A 396 -11.59 -34.11 -13.23
CA ALA A 396 -11.05 -33.44 -14.42
C ALA A 396 -11.46 -31.97 -14.53
N ASP A 397 -12.68 -31.63 -14.12
CA ASP A 397 -13.18 -30.26 -14.09
C ASP A 397 -12.47 -29.38 -13.05
N VAL A 398 -12.10 -29.94 -11.89
CA VAL A 398 -11.31 -29.26 -10.87
C VAL A 398 -9.88 -29.03 -11.38
N ILE A 399 -9.27 -30.03 -12.05
CA ILE A 399 -7.95 -29.88 -12.66
C ILE A 399 -7.99 -28.75 -13.71
N GLU A 400 -9.04 -28.72 -14.55
CA GLU A 400 -9.16 -27.67 -15.56
C GLU A 400 -9.33 -26.27 -14.94
N ARG A 401 -10.03 -26.12 -13.79
CA ARG A 401 -10.14 -24.83 -13.10
C ARG A 401 -8.84 -24.41 -12.41
N THR A 402 -8.01 -25.32 -11.98
CA THR A 402 -6.81 -25.04 -11.17
C THR A 402 -5.50 -25.05 -11.97
N ARG A 403 -5.49 -25.60 -13.20
CA ARG A 403 -4.29 -25.56 -14.05
C ARG A 403 -3.85 -24.13 -14.40
N ILE A 404 -2.57 -23.99 -14.75
CA ILE A 404 -1.95 -22.67 -14.99
C ILE A 404 -2.30 -22.11 -16.35
N VAL A 405 -2.22 -22.92 -17.41
CA VAL A 405 -2.45 -22.49 -18.79
C VAL A 405 -3.80 -23.02 -19.28
N LYS A 406 -4.77 -22.14 -19.40
CA LYS A 406 -6.13 -22.45 -19.86
C LYS A 406 -6.76 -21.23 -20.51
N ASP A 407 -7.82 -21.41 -21.30
CA ASP A 407 -8.57 -20.33 -21.96
C ASP A 407 -7.69 -19.36 -22.74
N ASN A 408 -6.60 -19.84 -23.36
CA ASN A 408 -5.55 -19.03 -24.01
C ASN A 408 -4.87 -18.00 -23.08
N GLN A 409 -4.86 -18.25 -21.79
CA GLN A 409 -4.26 -17.37 -20.78
C GLN A 409 -3.35 -18.13 -19.83
N VAL A 410 -2.37 -17.42 -19.27
CA VAL A 410 -1.53 -17.87 -18.17
C VAL A 410 -2.07 -17.26 -16.87
N HIS A 411 -2.53 -18.11 -15.95
CA HIS A 411 -3.15 -17.72 -14.68
C HIS A 411 -2.09 -17.60 -13.58
N MET A 412 -1.75 -16.39 -13.20
CA MET A 412 -0.60 -16.12 -12.34
C MET A 412 -0.82 -16.54 -10.89
N ALA A 413 -2.02 -16.37 -10.34
CA ALA A 413 -2.33 -16.87 -9.00
C ALA A 413 -2.20 -18.40 -8.92
N ASN A 414 -2.62 -19.13 -9.96
CA ASN A 414 -2.48 -20.58 -10.03
C ASN A 414 -1.01 -21.00 -10.01
N LEU A 415 -0.15 -20.30 -10.77
CA LEU A 415 1.29 -20.53 -10.76
C LEU A 415 1.89 -20.29 -9.36
N ALA A 416 1.53 -19.19 -8.69
CA ALA A 416 2.04 -18.87 -7.37
C ALA A 416 1.63 -19.90 -6.30
N ILE A 417 0.39 -20.41 -6.36
CA ILE A 417 -0.13 -21.40 -5.42
C ILE A 417 0.53 -22.77 -5.64
N ILE A 418 0.63 -23.21 -6.90
CA ILE A 418 1.25 -24.50 -7.25
C ILE A 418 2.74 -24.48 -6.94
N GLY A 419 3.42 -23.38 -7.27
CA GLY A 419 4.86 -23.21 -7.10
C GLY A 419 5.33 -22.74 -5.72
N GLY A 420 4.45 -22.66 -4.73
CA GLY A 420 4.78 -22.22 -3.37
C GLY A 420 4.23 -23.15 -2.27
N HIS A 421 4.70 -22.94 -1.05
CA HIS A 421 4.30 -23.75 0.12
C HIS A 421 3.25 -23.10 1.00
N SER A 422 3.00 -21.80 0.84
CA SER A 422 2.06 -21.03 1.66
C SER A 422 1.28 -20.02 0.84
N VAL A 423 -0.02 -19.94 1.13
CA VAL A 423 -0.94 -18.93 0.60
C VAL A 423 -1.67 -18.30 1.76
N ASN A 424 -1.55 -16.99 1.93
CA ASN A 424 -2.30 -16.31 2.98
C ASN A 424 -3.22 -15.22 2.45
N GLY A 425 -4.34 -15.06 3.16
CA GLY A 425 -5.17 -13.87 3.10
C GLY A 425 -4.67 -12.82 4.09
N VAL A 426 -5.29 -11.64 4.06
CA VAL A 426 -4.82 -10.43 4.78
C VAL A 426 -5.80 -9.92 5.84
N ALA A 427 -6.89 -10.63 6.06
CA ALA A 427 -7.85 -10.48 7.15
C ALA A 427 -8.59 -11.79 7.34
N LYS A 428 -9.22 -12.02 8.50
CA LYS A 428 -9.95 -13.26 8.78
C LYS A 428 -11.04 -13.53 7.74
N LEU A 429 -11.92 -12.55 7.50
CA LEU A 429 -12.97 -12.68 6.49
C LEU A 429 -12.40 -12.93 5.08
N HIS A 430 -11.37 -12.22 4.70
CA HIS A 430 -10.71 -12.42 3.40
C HIS A 430 -10.23 -13.86 3.23
N THR A 431 -9.57 -14.39 4.26
CA THR A 431 -9.06 -15.76 4.24
C THR A 431 -10.18 -16.80 4.16
N GLU A 432 -11.31 -16.56 4.84
CA GLU A 432 -12.51 -17.40 4.71
C GLU A 432 -13.07 -17.37 3.29
N LEU A 433 -13.22 -16.20 2.69
CA LEU A 433 -13.68 -16.04 1.32
C LEU A 433 -12.74 -16.68 0.29
N LEU A 434 -11.42 -16.64 0.52
CA LEU A 434 -10.47 -17.39 -0.32
C LEU A 434 -10.71 -18.90 -0.26
N LYS A 435 -10.99 -19.44 0.91
CA LYS A 435 -11.23 -20.89 1.14
C LYS A 435 -12.59 -21.35 0.64
N GLU A 436 -13.61 -20.51 0.81
CA GLU A 436 -15.00 -20.87 0.52
C GLU A 436 -15.41 -20.58 -0.92
N ASP A 437 -14.81 -19.57 -1.56
CA ASP A 437 -15.20 -19.07 -2.88
C ASP A 437 -13.99 -18.94 -3.83
N THR A 438 -13.21 -17.86 -3.72
CA THR A 438 -12.26 -17.43 -4.75
C THR A 438 -11.21 -18.50 -5.11
N LEU A 439 -10.68 -19.24 -4.13
CA LEU A 439 -9.65 -20.27 -4.28
C LEU A 439 -10.08 -21.61 -3.70
N HIS A 440 -11.38 -21.86 -3.64
CA HIS A 440 -11.97 -23.05 -3.01
C HIS A 440 -11.39 -24.37 -3.55
N ASP A 441 -11.23 -24.49 -4.86
CA ASP A 441 -10.68 -25.70 -5.48
C ASP A 441 -9.24 -25.95 -5.00
N PHE A 442 -8.41 -24.89 -4.90
CA PHE A 442 -7.06 -25.00 -4.35
C PHE A 442 -7.04 -25.35 -2.86
N TYR A 443 -7.96 -24.77 -2.09
CA TYR A 443 -8.09 -25.11 -0.67
C TYR A 443 -8.47 -26.56 -0.47
N THR A 444 -9.33 -27.11 -1.33
CA THR A 444 -9.68 -28.53 -1.30
C THR A 444 -8.48 -29.44 -1.62
N ILE A 445 -7.61 -29.02 -2.54
CA ILE A 445 -6.42 -29.79 -2.96
C ILE A 445 -5.27 -29.67 -1.94
N TYR A 446 -5.05 -28.46 -1.39
CA TYR A 446 -3.92 -28.10 -0.53
C TYR A 446 -4.36 -27.28 0.71
N PRO A 447 -5.23 -27.86 1.59
CA PRO A 447 -5.72 -27.12 2.75
C PRO A 447 -4.61 -26.63 3.67
N GLU A 448 -3.49 -27.35 3.74
CA GLU A 448 -2.33 -27.02 4.57
C GLU A 448 -1.57 -25.77 4.14
N LYS A 449 -1.71 -25.33 2.87
CA LYS A 449 -1.06 -24.10 2.39
C LYS A 449 -1.75 -22.82 2.88
N PHE A 450 -3.06 -22.90 3.20
CA PHE A 450 -3.89 -21.71 3.45
C PHE A 450 -3.84 -21.26 4.91
N ASN A 451 -3.52 -20.01 5.11
CA ASN A 451 -3.50 -19.39 6.43
C ASN A 451 -3.88 -17.90 6.37
N ASN A 452 -4.15 -17.30 7.54
CA ASN A 452 -4.44 -15.88 7.67
C ASN A 452 -3.26 -15.13 8.29
N LYS A 453 -2.94 -13.98 7.73
CA LYS A 453 -2.05 -12.97 8.33
C LYS A 453 -2.74 -11.62 8.21
N THR A 454 -3.45 -11.23 9.27
CA THR A 454 -4.14 -9.93 9.28
C THR A 454 -3.13 -8.80 9.12
N ASN A 455 -3.41 -7.89 8.18
CA ASN A 455 -2.57 -6.72 7.95
C ASN A 455 -2.40 -5.87 9.21
N GLY A 456 -1.33 -5.12 9.24
CA GLY A 456 -1.05 -4.19 10.32
C GLY A 456 -0.43 -2.89 9.80
N ILE A 457 -0.20 -1.97 10.73
CA ILE A 457 0.38 -0.65 10.48
C ILE A 457 1.57 -0.41 11.40
N VAL A 458 2.47 0.50 11.02
CA VAL A 458 3.60 0.92 11.84
C VAL A 458 3.17 2.04 12.78
N GLN A 459 3.00 1.74 14.05
CA GLN A 459 2.61 2.72 15.08
C GLN A 459 3.58 3.91 15.17
N ARG A 460 4.88 3.68 15.00
CA ARG A 460 5.92 4.73 15.04
C ARG A 460 5.60 5.88 14.11
N ARG A 461 5.21 5.59 12.87
CA ARG A 461 4.85 6.61 11.90
C ARG A 461 3.54 7.33 12.25
N TRP A 462 2.48 6.58 12.57
CA TRP A 462 1.13 7.15 12.70
C TRP A 462 0.86 7.81 14.05
N THR A 463 1.63 7.45 15.10
CA THR A 463 1.55 8.10 16.40
C THR A 463 2.74 9.03 16.66
N GLN A 464 3.97 8.51 16.67
CA GLN A 464 5.14 9.29 17.10
C GLN A 464 5.55 10.37 16.11
N ILE A 465 5.40 10.15 14.80
CA ILE A 465 5.72 11.13 13.76
C ILE A 465 4.50 11.98 13.40
N ALA A 466 3.38 11.33 13.00
CA ALA A 466 2.20 12.05 12.50
C ALA A 466 1.40 12.75 13.61
N ALA A 467 1.41 12.22 14.84
CA ALA A 467 0.62 12.71 15.97
C ALA A 467 1.46 12.85 17.25
N PRO A 468 2.50 13.71 17.28
CA PRO A 468 3.39 13.85 18.42
C PRO A 468 2.68 14.29 19.70
N GLU A 469 1.63 15.11 19.59
CA GLU A 469 0.82 15.53 20.75
C GLU A 469 0.00 14.36 21.32
N LEU A 470 -0.47 13.45 20.46
CA LEU A 470 -1.12 12.22 20.91
C LEU A 470 -0.11 11.33 21.68
N SER A 471 1.10 11.19 21.14
CA SER A 471 2.16 10.43 21.81
C SER A 471 2.51 11.01 23.18
N ALA A 472 2.62 12.34 23.29
CA ALA A 472 2.85 13.01 24.56
C ALA A 472 1.71 12.79 25.57
N ALA A 473 0.45 12.85 25.11
CA ALA A 473 -0.70 12.58 25.96
C ALA A 473 -0.73 11.12 26.46
N ILE A 474 -0.33 10.18 25.63
CA ILE A 474 -0.20 8.77 26.03
C ILE A 474 0.90 8.62 27.07
N ASP A 475 2.08 9.22 26.85
CA ASP A 475 3.19 9.21 27.81
C ASP A 475 2.77 9.78 29.18
N ASP A 476 1.99 10.88 29.19
CA ASP A 476 1.52 11.51 30.43
C ASP A 476 0.60 10.57 31.25
N VAL A 477 -0.17 9.72 30.59
CA VAL A 477 -1.19 8.87 31.24
C VAL A 477 -0.64 7.51 31.65
N ILE A 478 0.12 6.84 30.78
CA ILE A 478 0.59 5.46 31.00
C ILE A 478 2.13 5.31 30.99
N GLY A 479 2.88 6.41 30.84
CA GLY A 479 4.33 6.38 30.63
C GLY A 479 4.72 6.04 29.20
N ASP A 480 6.02 6.05 28.91
CA ASP A 480 6.59 5.90 27.57
C ASP A 480 6.90 4.45 27.16
N GLY A 481 6.61 3.47 28.03
CA GLY A 481 6.86 2.04 27.78
C GLY A 481 6.21 1.50 26.50
N TRP A 482 5.02 2.03 26.17
CA TRP A 482 4.28 1.65 24.95
C TRP A 482 5.06 1.90 23.64
N ARG A 483 6.04 2.79 23.64
CA ARG A 483 6.90 3.06 22.49
C ARG A 483 7.77 1.86 22.12
N ASN A 484 8.12 1.04 23.12
CA ASN A 484 8.89 -0.19 22.97
C ASN A 484 7.98 -1.43 22.92
N ASP A 485 6.88 -1.42 23.67
CA ASP A 485 5.86 -2.46 23.66
C ASP A 485 4.49 -1.83 23.45
N ILE A 486 4.04 -1.83 22.18
CA ILE A 486 2.76 -1.22 21.78
C ILE A 486 1.56 -1.79 22.54
N HIS A 487 1.66 -3.01 23.07
CA HIS A 487 0.58 -3.67 23.82
C HIS A 487 0.26 -2.96 25.13
N GLU A 488 1.16 -2.13 25.65
CA GLU A 488 0.89 -1.29 26.81
C GLU A 488 -0.21 -0.24 26.56
N LEU A 489 -0.56 0.06 25.31
CA LEU A 489 -1.73 0.90 25.00
C LEU A 489 -3.03 0.37 25.62
N GLU A 490 -3.14 -0.93 25.84
CA GLU A 490 -4.28 -1.55 26.54
C GLU A 490 -4.51 -0.91 27.92
N ASN A 491 -3.46 -0.40 28.60
CA ASN A 491 -3.56 0.25 29.89
C ASN A 491 -4.43 1.52 29.87
N LEU A 492 -4.59 2.15 28.70
CA LEU A 492 -5.50 3.29 28.53
C LEU A 492 -6.96 2.94 28.83
N THR A 493 -7.33 1.66 28.75
CA THR A 493 -8.70 1.21 29.06
C THR A 493 -9.11 1.51 30.51
N THR A 494 -8.14 1.63 31.43
CA THR A 494 -8.43 1.98 32.84
C THR A 494 -8.85 3.43 33.02
N TYR A 495 -8.68 4.28 32.01
CA TYR A 495 -8.96 5.72 32.04
C TYR A 495 -10.19 6.13 31.21
N LEU A 496 -10.98 5.16 30.71
CA LEU A 496 -12.14 5.43 29.84
C LEU A 496 -13.23 6.28 30.52
N ASP A 497 -13.28 6.31 31.84
CA ASP A 497 -14.24 7.10 32.60
C ASP A 497 -13.58 8.29 33.37
N ASP A 498 -12.28 8.54 33.13
CA ASP A 498 -11.55 9.65 33.71
C ASP A 498 -11.74 10.92 32.85
N LYS A 499 -12.49 11.88 33.37
CA LYS A 499 -12.86 13.10 32.65
C LYS A 499 -11.67 14.00 32.31
N GLU A 500 -10.63 14.02 33.14
CA GLU A 500 -9.44 14.82 32.86
C GLU A 500 -8.65 14.22 31.69
N VAL A 501 -8.48 12.91 31.66
CA VAL A 501 -7.86 12.19 30.56
C VAL A 501 -8.69 12.32 29.28
N LEU A 502 -10.00 12.12 29.35
CA LEU A 502 -10.89 12.28 28.18
C LEU A 502 -10.80 13.69 27.58
N ASN A 503 -10.78 14.73 28.43
CA ASN A 503 -10.62 16.10 27.97
C ASN A 503 -9.23 16.35 27.36
N GLN A 504 -8.15 15.78 27.92
CA GLN A 504 -6.81 15.88 27.36
C GLN A 504 -6.76 15.34 25.93
N PHE A 505 -7.28 14.15 25.70
CA PHE A 505 -7.31 13.54 24.35
C PHE A 505 -8.22 14.29 23.38
N TYR A 506 -9.33 14.86 23.89
CA TYR A 506 -10.17 15.73 23.07
C TYR A 506 -9.43 16.99 22.61
N GLN A 507 -8.64 17.64 23.47
CA GLN A 507 -7.82 18.81 23.09
C GLN A 507 -6.70 18.44 22.11
N VAL A 508 -6.08 17.28 22.25
CA VAL A 508 -5.11 16.74 21.28
C VAL A 508 -5.75 16.61 19.89
N LYS A 509 -6.94 16.04 19.82
CA LYS A 509 -7.70 15.93 18.55
C LYS A 509 -7.97 17.33 17.97
N LYS A 510 -8.38 18.29 18.78
CA LYS A 510 -8.60 19.67 18.31
C LYS A 510 -7.35 20.32 17.73
N THR A 511 -6.19 20.07 18.32
CA THR A 511 -4.91 20.57 17.81
C THR A 511 -4.60 19.99 16.43
N ALA A 512 -4.81 18.69 16.23
CA ALA A 512 -4.64 18.06 14.92
C ALA A 512 -5.64 18.59 13.89
N LYS A 513 -6.90 18.81 14.27
CA LYS A 513 -7.93 19.42 13.43
C LYS A 513 -7.57 20.83 13.01
N GLN A 514 -6.99 21.63 13.90
CA GLN A 514 -6.55 22.99 13.57
C GLN A 514 -5.46 22.99 12.49
N ARG A 515 -4.46 22.11 12.61
CA ARG A 515 -3.40 21.97 11.58
C ARG A 515 -3.99 21.62 10.21
N LEU A 516 -4.93 20.69 10.18
CA LEU A 516 -5.59 20.33 8.93
C LEU A 516 -6.48 21.46 8.40
N ALA A 517 -7.20 22.18 9.26
CA ALA A 517 -8.03 23.32 8.87
C ALA A 517 -7.18 24.43 8.23
N ASP A 518 -5.99 24.73 8.80
CA ASP A 518 -5.06 25.70 8.25
C ASP A 518 -4.56 25.27 6.86
N TYR A 519 -4.20 24.00 6.70
CA TYR A 519 -3.81 23.44 5.40
C TYR A 519 -4.95 23.49 4.36
N ILE A 520 -6.18 23.15 4.76
CA ILE A 520 -7.37 23.24 3.89
C ILE A 520 -7.56 24.69 3.43
N LYS A 521 -7.49 25.66 4.34
CA LYS A 521 -7.62 27.07 4.02
C LYS A 521 -6.53 27.52 3.04
N GLU A 522 -5.29 27.15 3.31
CA GLU A 522 -4.14 27.53 2.45
C GLU A 522 -4.25 26.95 1.04
N THR A 523 -4.64 25.68 0.91
CA THR A 523 -4.59 24.97 -0.36
C THR A 523 -5.88 25.07 -1.18
N THR A 524 -7.03 25.25 -0.52
CA THR A 524 -8.36 25.26 -1.19
C THR A 524 -9.11 26.59 -1.03
N GLY A 525 -8.68 27.45 -0.11
CA GLY A 525 -9.40 28.67 0.25
C GLY A 525 -10.64 28.44 1.11
N VAL A 526 -10.99 27.20 1.45
CA VAL A 526 -12.17 26.87 2.25
C VAL A 526 -11.87 27.00 3.74
N GLU A 527 -12.66 27.78 4.46
CA GLU A 527 -12.58 27.86 5.91
C GLU A 527 -13.47 26.80 6.55
N VAL A 528 -12.92 26.05 7.49
CA VAL A 528 -13.62 25.01 8.24
C VAL A 528 -13.45 25.21 9.74
N SER A 529 -14.50 24.92 10.50
CA SER A 529 -14.48 25.00 11.97
C SER A 529 -13.96 23.70 12.58
N THR A 530 -13.07 23.80 13.54
CA THR A 530 -12.61 22.64 14.33
C THR A 530 -13.69 22.07 15.26
N ASP A 531 -14.80 22.78 15.45
CA ASP A 531 -15.97 22.27 16.20
C ASP A 531 -16.89 21.39 15.34
N ALA A 532 -16.75 21.45 14.01
CA ALA A 532 -17.45 20.57 13.09
C ALA A 532 -16.90 19.14 13.17
N ILE A 533 -17.71 18.14 12.84
CA ILE A 533 -17.25 16.77 12.64
C ILE A 533 -16.37 16.72 11.39
N PHE A 534 -15.14 16.23 11.51
CA PHE A 534 -14.27 15.92 10.37
C PHE A 534 -14.54 14.47 9.94
N ASP A 535 -15.34 14.33 8.89
CA ASP A 535 -15.76 13.08 8.30
C ASP A 535 -14.85 12.78 7.09
N VAL A 536 -14.02 11.73 7.17
CA VAL A 536 -12.87 11.55 6.29
C VAL A 536 -12.96 10.25 5.52
N GLN A 537 -12.86 10.36 4.19
CA GLN A 537 -12.71 9.24 3.27
C GLN A 537 -11.52 9.49 2.35
N VAL A 538 -10.34 9.00 2.73
CA VAL A 538 -9.09 9.15 1.97
C VAL A 538 -8.53 7.78 1.61
N LYS A 539 -8.64 7.44 0.34
CA LYS A 539 -8.23 6.17 -0.24
C LYS A 539 -8.31 6.24 -1.76
N ARG A 540 -7.68 5.28 -2.46
CA ARG A 540 -7.81 5.17 -3.93
C ARG A 540 -9.29 5.20 -4.32
N LEU A 541 -9.65 5.95 -5.35
CA LEU A 541 -11.01 5.98 -5.83
C LEU A 541 -11.30 4.72 -6.63
N HIS A 542 -12.32 4.01 -6.19
CA HIS A 542 -12.81 2.81 -6.87
C HIS A 542 -14.30 2.61 -6.56
N ALA A 543 -15.06 2.07 -7.51
CA ALA A 543 -16.49 1.89 -7.35
C ALA A 543 -16.86 1.07 -6.11
N TYR A 544 -16.14 -0.03 -5.81
CA TYR A 544 -16.44 -0.88 -4.66
C TYR A 544 -16.16 -0.23 -3.29
N LYS A 545 -15.29 0.82 -3.24
CA LYS A 545 -15.02 1.59 -2.01
C LYS A 545 -16.12 2.60 -1.70
N ARG A 546 -17.01 2.79 -2.64
CA ARG A 546 -18.28 3.52 -2.54
C ARG A 546 -18.16 4.98 -2.09
N GLN A 547 -17.12 5.71 -2.54
CA GLN A 547 -17.08 7.18 -2.35
C GLN A 547 -18.37 7.85 -2.89
N LEU A 548 -18.97 7.25 -3.91
CA LEU A 548 -20.26 7.72 -4.44
C LEU A 548 -21.39 7.61 -3.41
N LEU A 549 -21.42 6.58 -2.54
CA LEU A 549 -22.40 6.47 -1.46
C LEU A 549 -22.29 7.65 -0.47
N ASN A 550 -21.07 8.03 -0.13
CA ASN A 550 -20.81 9.22 0.68
C ASN A 550 -21.32 10.50 -0.03
N LEU A 551 -21.04 10.63 -1.33
CA LEU A 551 -21.52 11.76 -2.12
C LEU A 551 -23.06 11.82 -2.19
N LEU A 552 -23.76 10.70 -2.33
CA LEU A 552 -25.22 10.62 -2.28
C LEU A 552 -25.77 11.15 -0.95
N HIS A 553 -25.13 10.79 0.16
CA HIS A 553 -25.49 11.30 1.49
C HIS A 553 -25.26 12.83 1.62
N ILE A 554 -24.14 13.32 1.09
CA ILE A 554 -23.85 14.77 1.07
C ILE A 554 -24.93 15.53 0.29
N ILE A 555 -25.35 15.02 -0.86
CA ILE A 555 -26.43 15.60 -1.68
C ILE A 555 -27.75 15.59 -0.91
N LYS A 556 -28.06 14.50 -0.17
CA LYS A 556 -29.22 14.46 0.71
C LYS A 556 -29.15 15.56 1.78
N LEU A 557 -28.04 15.71 2.46
CA LEU A 557 -27.85 16.76 3.46
C LEU A 557 -28.01 18.18 2.87
N TYR A 558 -27.49 18.37 1.65
CA TYR A 558 -27.67 19.63 0.91
C TYR A 558 -29.17 19.95 0.75
N TRP A 559 -29.98 19.00 0.28
CA TRP A 559 -31.40 19.20 0.12
C TRP A 559 -32.13 19.35 1.44
N ASP A 560 -31.77 18.61 2.48
CA ASP A 560 -32.35 18.78 3.81
C ASP A 560 -32.16 20.21 4.32
N LEU A 561 -30.99 20.79 4.15
CA LEU A 561 -30.67 22.15 4.55
C LEU A 561 -31.30 23.21 3.64
N LYS A 562 -31.47 22.91 2.34
CA LYS A 562 -32.23 23.80 1.43
C LYS A 562 -33.71 23.88 1.81
N ASP A 563 -34.29 22.76 2.21
CA ASP A 563 -35.70 22.70 2.64
C ASP A 563 -35.91 23.26 4.07
N ASN A 564 -34.92 23.08 4.95
CA ASN A 564 -34.93 23.57 6.31
C ASN A 564 -33.52 24.06 6.74
N PRO A 565 -33.16 25.32 6.46
CA PRO A 565 -31.87 25.88 6.86
C PRO A 565 -31.60 25.86 8.39
N ASP A 566 -32.65 25.82 9.18
CA ASP A 566 -32.56 25.78 10.64
C ASP A 566 -32.54 24.36 11.21
N LYS A 567 -32.39 23.34 10.33
CA LYS A 567 -32.23 21.94 10.76
C LYS A 567 -31.17 21.85 11.85
N ASP A 568 -31.51 21.22 12.96
CA ASP A 568 -30.61 20.95 14.06
C ASP A 568 -29.69 19.80 13.69
N MET A 569 -28.46 20.12 13.32
CA MET A 569 -27.37 19.19 13.05
C MET A 569 -26.02 19.74 13.52
N VAL A 570 -25.11 18.88 13.90
CA VAL A 570 -23.74 19.29 14.15
C VAL A 570 -23.09 19.67 12.80
N PRO A 571 -22.42 20.82 12.69
CA PRO A 571 -21.69 21.16 11.49
C PRO A 571 -20.74 20.03 11.05
N ARG A 572 -20.68 19.76 9.76
CA ARG A 572 -19.89 18.64 9.22
C ARG A 572 -19.03 19.06 8.05
N VAL A 573 -17.79 18.59 8.07
CA VAL A 573 -16.84 18.76 6.98
C VAL A 573 -16.51 17.36 6.43
N PHE A 574 -16.94 17.10 5.21
CA PHE A 574 -16.57 15.89 4.48
C PHE A 574 -15.26 16.12 3.74
N ILE A 575 -14.27 15.30 4.04
CA ILE A 575 -12.90 15.43 3.52
C ILE A 575 -12.58 14.21 2.67
N PHE A 576 -12.33 14.46 1.39
CA PHE A 576 -11.91 13.45 0.41
C PHE A 576 -10.45 13.65 0.02
N GLY A 577 -9.79 12.56 -0.28
CA GLY A 577 -8.49 12.52 -0.94
C GLY A 577 -8.40 11.19 -1.67
N ALA A 578 -8.27 11.24 -2.99
CA ALA A 578 -8.34 10.04 -3.81
C ALA A 578 -7.64 10.24 -5.15
N LYS A 579 -6.88 9.23 -5.59
CA LYS A 579 -6.39 9.13 -6.96
C LYS A 579 -7.16 8.03 -7.69
N ALA A 580 -7.63 8.32 -8.89
CA ALA A 580 -8.23 7.34 -9.79
C ALA A 580 -7.16 6.83 -10.77
N ALA A 581 -7.23 5.55 -11.16
CA ALA A 581 -6.40 5.05 -12.25
C ALA A 581 -6.66 5.87 -13.53
N PRO A 582 -5.63 6.22 -14.33
CA PRO A 582 -5.79 7.12 -15.46
C PRO A 582 -6.85 6.69 -16.49
N GLY A 583 -6.98 5.39 -16.76
CA GLY A 583 -7.98 4.81 -17.65
C GLY A 583 -9.34 4.53 -17.02
N TYR A 584 -9.54 4.77 -15.74
CA TYR A 584 -10.78 4.47 -15.03
C TYR A 584 -11.76 5.66 -15.08
N HIS A 585 -12.49 5.82 -16.18
CA HIS A 585 -13.36 6.96 -16.45
C HIS A 585 -14.42 7.18 -15.39
N PHE A 586 -15.15 6.13 -14.99
CA PHE A 586 -16.13 6.21 -13.91
C PHE A 586 -15.56 6.81 -12.62
N ALA A 587 -14.39 6.36 -12.19
CA ALA A 587 -13.74 6.89 -11.00
C ALA A 587 -13.35 8.37 -11.15
N LYS A 588 -12.89 8.76 -12.34
CA LYS A 588 -12.56 10.17 -12.66
C LYS A 588 -13.82 11.03 -12.69
N SER A 589 -14.95 10.50 -13.16
CA SER A 589 -16.26 11.18 -13.12
C SER A 589 -16.74 11.39 -11.68
N VAL A 590 -16.53 10.43 -10.80
CA VAL A 590 -16.83 10.62 -9.35
C VAL A 590 -15.99 11.72 -8.73
N ILE A 591 -14.68 11.80 -9.05
CA ILE A 591 -13.81 12.90 -8.59
C ILE A 591 -14.35 14.25 -9.06
N LYS A 592 -14.71 14.36 -10.35
CA LYS A 592 -15.31 15.59 -10.91
C LYS A 592 -16.56 15.99 -10.14
N LEU A 593 -17.47 15.06 -9.90
CA LEU A 593 -18.72 15.30 -9.19
C LEU A 593 -18.49 15.71 -7.73
N ILE A 594 -17.54 15.10 -7.03
CA ILE A 594 -17.18 15.52 -5.66
C ILE A 594 -16.73 16.99 -5.66
N ASN A 595 -15.88 17.38 -6.60
CA ASN A 595 -15.41 18.76 -6.68
C ASN A 595 -16.51 19.74 -7.05
N GLU A 596 -17.43 19.41 -7.96
CA GLU A 596 -18.53 20.28 -8.32
C GLU A 596 -19.59 20.37 -7.22
N VAL A 597 -19.87 19.28 -6.49
CA VAL A 597 -20.72 19.33 -5.30
C VAL A 597 -20.05 20.15 -4.19
N ALA A 598 -18.72 20.05 -4.02
CA ALA A 598 -17.98 20.90 -3.10
C ALA A 598 -18.15 22.39 -3.44
N ASN A 599 -18.01 22.75 -4.72
CA ASN A 599 -18.23 24.11 -5.19
C ASN A 599 -19.68 24.58 -4.91
N LEU A 600 -20.67 23.75 -5.20
CA LEU A 600 -22.09 24.03 -4.94
C LEU A 600 -22.33 24.27 -3.45
N VAL A 601 -21.91 23.34 -2.61
CA VAL A 601 -22.16 23.36 -1.15
C VAL A 601 -21.42 24.49 -0.45
N ASN A 602 -20.12 24.64 -0.74
CA ASN A 602 -19.26 25.58 -0.01
C ASN A 602 -19.58 27.05 -0.29
N ASN A 603 -20.19 27.37 -1.46
CA ASN A 603 -20.59 28.70 -1.86
C ASN A 603 -22.08 29.03 -1.58
N ASP A 604 -22.84 28.09 -1.05
CA ASP A 604 -24.25 28.32 -0.73
C ASP A 604 -24.42 28.88 0.70
N GLU A 605 -24.55 30.19 0.82
CA GLU A 605 -24.71 30.88 2.09
C GLU A 605 -26.00 30.43 2.86
N SER A 606 -27.01 29.90 2.17
CA SER A 606 -28.25 29.44 2.82
C SER A 606 -28.02 28.22 3.73
N LEU A 607 -26.92 27.50 3.56
CA LEU A 607 -26.55 26.38 4.41
C LEU A 607 -25.91 26.80 5.75
N GLN A 608 -25.71 28.11 5.98
CA GLN A 608 -25.18 28.68 7.22
C GLN A 608 -23.85 28.07 7.70
N GLY A 609 -23.04 27.54 6.77
CA GLY A 609 -21.77 26.87 7.08
C GLY A 609 -21.88 25.50 7.76
N LYS A 610 -23.10 24.95 7.89
CA LYS A 610 -23.34 23.64 8.54
C LYS A 610 -22.80 22.46 7.75
N LEU A 611 -22.58 22.62 6.44
CA LEU A 611 -22.08 21.59 5.55
C LEU A 611 -20.93 22.17 4.72
N LYS A 612 -19.79 21.50 4.75
CA LYS A 612 -18.62 21.77 3.91
C LYS A 612 -18.10 20.48 3.29
N VAL A 613 -17.58 20.58 2.09
CA VAL A 613 -16.99 19.46 1.35
C VAL A 613 -15.63 19.89 0.81
N VAL A 614 -14.62 19.09 1.06
CA VAL A 614 -13.22 19.39 0.67
C VAL A 614 -12.65 18.18 -0.05
N PHE A 615 -12.07 18.41 -1.22
CA PHE A 615 -11.24 17.43 -1.92
C PHE A 615 -9.78 17.89 -1.86
N LEU A 616 -8.93 17.09 -1.20
CA LEU A 616 -7.50 17.38 -1.08
C LEU A 616 -6.75 16.66 -2.20
N GLU A 617 -6.18 17.43 -3.11
CA GLU A 617 -5.47 16.89 -4.28
C GLU A 617 -4.17 16.19 -3.88
N ASN A 618 -3.75 15.26 -4.72
CA ASN A 618 -2.48 14.55 -4.60
C ASN A 618 -2.30 13.81 -3.26
N TYR A 619 -3.32 13.05 -2.85
CA TYR A 619 -3.25 12.21 -1.65
C TYR A 619 -2.02 11.30 -1.70
N ARG A 620 -1.20 11.35 -0.67
CA ARG A 620 0.07 10.65 -0.50
C ARG A 620 0.38 10.46 0.98
N VAL A 621 1.44 9.75 1.34
CA VAL A 621 1.78 9.44 2.74
C VAL A 621 1.93 10.69 3.59
N SER A 622 2.69 11.69 3.14
CA SER A 622 2.89 12.93 3.91
C SER A 622 1.59 13.71 4.14
N LEU A 623 0.66 13.69 3.18
CA LEU A 623 -0.67 14.28 3.37
C LEU A 623 -1.55 13.44 4.30
N ALA A 624 -1.44 12.12 4.23
CA ALA A 624 -2.13 11.21 5.15
C ALA A 624 -1.71 11.44 6.60
N GLU A 625 -0.44 11.75 6.86
CA GLU A 625 0.09 12.09 8.20
C GLU A 625 -0.55 13.33 8.80
N LEU A 626 -1.01 14.26 7.96
CA LEU A 626 -1.76 15.44 8.39
C LEU A 626 -3.26 15.16 8.58
N ILE A 627 -3.86 14.39 7.68
CA ILE A 627 -5.31 14.14 7.64
C ILE A 627 -5.73 13.15 8.74
N ILE A 628 -5.02 12.03 8.88
CA ILE A 628 -5.46 10.91 9.72
C ILE A 628 -5.59 11.30 11.20
N PRO A 629 -4.63 11.99 11.82
CA PRO A 629 -4.78 12.43 13.23
C PRO A 629 -5.94 13.39 13.46
N ALA A 630 -6.35 14.14 12.44
CA ALA A 630 -7.41 15.15 12.51
C ALA A 630 -8.83 14.58 12.33
N ALA A 631 -8.98 13.33 11.90
CA ALA A 631 -10.29 12.74 11.63
C ALA A 631 -11.08 12.45 12.90
N ASP A 632 -12.36 12.79 12.88
CA ASP A 632 -13.34 12.35 13.87
C ASP A 632 -14.00 11.04 13.43
N VAL A 633 -14.31 10.91 12.14
CA VAL A 633 -14.97 9.76 11.54
C VAL A 633 -14.09 9.17 10.44
N SER A 634 -13.92 7.86 10.49
CA SER A 634 -13.22 7.05 9.50
C SER A 634 -14.24 6.32 8.63
N GLU A 635 -14.35 6.73 7.36
CA GLU A 635 -15.26 6.15 6.39
C GLU A 635 -14.67 4.87 5.77
N GLN A 636 -15.24 3.72 6.14
CA GLN A 636 -14.82 2.38 5.69
C GLN A 636 -16.03 1.63 5.12
N ILE A 637 -16.59 2.17 4.04
CA ILE A 637 -17.94 1.89 3.53
C ILE A 637 -17.98 1.06 2.25
N SER A 638 -16.95 0.24 1.99
CA SER A 638 -16.95 -0.71 0.88
C SER A 638 -18.16 -1.64 0.94
N LEU A 639 -18.58 -2.18 -0.22
CA LEU A 639 -19.58 -3.24 -0.21
C LEU A 639 -18.97 -4.47 0.48
N ALA A 640 -19.71 -5.08 1.42
CA ALA A 640 -19.25 -6.27 2.11
C ALA A 640 -18.79 -7.35 1.12
N SER A 641 -17.70 -8.04 1.41
CA SER A 641 -17.00 -9.00 0.57
C SER A 641 -16.11 -8.42 -0.55
N LYS A 642 -15.81 -7.12 -0.57
CA LYS A 642 -15.01 -6.51 -1.65
C LYS A 642 -13.65 -6.00 -1.20
N GLU A 643 -13.52 -5.42 -0.01
CA GLU A 643 -12.23 -4.99 0.55
C GLU A 643 -11.57 -6.15 1.28
N ALA A 644 -10.42 -6.60 0.82
CA ALA A 644 -9.73 -7.74 1.43
C ALA A 644 -9.36 -7.49 2.91
N SER A 645 -8.86 -6.33 3.23
CA SER A 645 -8.53 -5.92 4.61
C SER A 645 -8.81 -4.44 4.84
N GLY A 646 -8.20 -3.55 4.05
CA GLY A 646 -7.98 -2.18 4.42
C GLY A 646 -6.82 -2.06 5.43
N THR A 647 -6.20 -0.89 5.47
CA THR A 647 -5.21 -0.51 6.49
C THR A 647 -5.44 0.92 6.99
N SER A 648 -6.14 1.75 6.22
CA SER A 648 -6.52 3.09 6.68
C SER A 648 -7.44 3.02 7.90
N ASN A 649 -8.35 2.04 7.96
CA ASN A 649 -9.19 1.77 9.13
C ASN A 649 -8.37 1.63 10.42
N MET A 650 -7.24 0.92 10.38
CA MET A 650 -6.34 0.73 11.52
C MET A 650 -5.60 2.03 11.90
N LYS A 651 -5.18 2.82 10.90
CA LYS A 651 -4.50 4.11 11.12
C LYS A 651 -5.42 5.11 11.81
N PHE A 652 -6.64 5.24 11.32
CA PHE A 652 -7.67 6.10 11.92
C PHE A 652 -8.04 5.64 13.34
N MET A 653 -8.21 4.34 13.56
CA MET A 653 -8.44 3.76 14.87
C MET A 653 -7.33 4.15 15.86
N MET A 654 -6.07 4.02 15.46
CA MET A 654 -4.90 4.33 16.29
C MET A 654 -4.81 5.81 16.67
N THR A 655 -5.37 6.70 15.89
CA THR A 655 -5.43 8.14 16.16
C THR A 655 -6.77 8.62 16.71
N GLY A 656 -7.65 7.67 17.07
CA GLY A 656 -8.88 7.94 17.81
C GLY A 656 -10.08 8.37 16.97
N ALA A 657 -10.09 8.16 15.65
CA ALA A 657 -11.27 8.31 14.85
C ALA A 657 -12.26 7.17 15.10
N ILE A 658 -13.56 7.47 15.05
CA ILE A 658 -14.61 6.46 15.15
C ILE A 658 -14.85 5.86 13.76
N THR A 659 -14.78 4.54 13.67
CA THR A 659 -15.01 3.82 12.44
C THR A 659 -16.49 3.74 12.10
N LEU A 660 -16.87 4.32 10.95
CA LEU A 660 -18.17 4.14 10.31
C LEU A 660 -17.98 3.16 9.14
N ALA A 661 -18.51 1.97 9.26
CA ALA A 661 -18.11 0.87 8.40
C ALA A 661 -19.22 -0.13 8.09
N THR A 662 -19.00 -0.86 7.00
CA THR A 662 -19.65 -2.13 6.71
C THR A 662 -18.86 -3.29 7.33
N LEU A 663 -19.49 -4.47 7.47
CA LEU A 663 -18.83 -5.70 7.89
C LEU A 663 -18.01 -6.29 6.74
N ASP A 664 -16.88 -5.65 6.46
CA ASP A 664 -15.98 -6.00 5.37
C ASP A 664 -14.50 -5.93 5.81
N GLY A 665 -13.66 -6.79 5.26
CA GLY A 665 -12.23 -6.83 5.53
C GLY A 665 -11.91 -6.84 7.04
N ALA A 666 -10.93 -6.05 7.43
CA ALA A 666 -10.51 -5.93 8.83
C ALA A 666 -11.46 -5.09 9.70
N ASN A 667 -12.52 -4.48 9.14
CA ASN A 667 -13.52 -3.77 9.94
C ASN A 667 -14.19 -4.68 10.97
N ILE A 668 -14.36 -5.96 10.63
CA ILE A 668 -14.92 -6.98 11.54
C ILE A 668 -13.99 -7.15 12.74
N GLU A 669 -12.69 -7.34 12.50
CA GLU A 669 -11.71 -7.50 13.58
C GLU A 669 -11.59 -6.23 14.43
N ILE A 670 -11.70 -5.04 13.84
CA ILE A 670 -11.77 -3.77 14.59
C ILE A 670 -12.99 -3.74 15.51
N LYS A 671 -14.17 -4.07 14.96
CA LYS A 671 -15.42 -4.15 15.74
C LYS A 671 -15.29 -5.12 16.91
N ASP A 672 -14.73 -6.30 16.67
CA ASP A 672 -14.55 -7.33 17.70
C ASP A 672 -13.62 -6.85 18.83
N GLU A 673 -12.59 -6.06 18.52
CA GLU A 673 -11.64 -5.53 19.51
C GLU A 673 -12.21 -4.35 20.31
N VAL A 674 -12.92 -3.43 19.65
CA VAL A 674 -13.41 -2.21 20.36
C VAL A 674 -14.79 -2.37 20.99
N GLY A 675 -15.58 -3.34 20.54
CA GLY A 675 -16.98 -3.54 20.95
C GLY A 675 -17.98 -2.69 20.14
N ASP A 676 -19.22 -3.13 20.10
CA ASP A 676 -20.31 -2.52 19.31
C ASP A 676 -20.60 -1.07 19.70
N GLU A 677 -20.31 -0.69 20.93
CA GLU A 677 -20.53 0.66 21.46
C GLU A 677 -19.49 1.69 20.97
N ASN A 678 -18.35 1.24 20.43
CA ASN A 678 -17.22 2.09 20.04
C ASN A 678 -16.99 2.15 18.51
N VAL A 679 -17.95 1.68 17.75
CA VAL A 679 -17.96 1.63 16.29
C VAL A 679 -19.36 1.85 15.77
N VAL A 680 -19.51 2.30 14.54
CA VAL A 680 -20.84 2.43 13.88
C VAL A 680 -20.84 1.54 12.64
N ILE A 681 -21.63 0.49 12.67
CA ILE A 681 -21.78 -0.49 11.58
C ILE A 681 -23.11 -0.27 10.88
N PHE A 682 -23.13 -0.43 9.56
CA PHE A 682 -24.32 -0.34 8.72
C PHE A 682 -24.25 -1.27 7.52
N GLY A 683 -25.39 -1.42 6.85
CA GLY A 683 -25.52 -2.05 5.55
C GLY A 683 -25.48 -3.58 5.57
N MET A 684 -25.59 -4.15 4.41
CA MET A 684 -25.58 -5.60 4.21
C MET A 684 -24.25 -6.23 4.64
N ASP A 685 -24.34 -7.43 5.19
CA ASP A 685 -23.17 -8.30 5.36
C ASP A 685 -22.87 -9.13 4.08
N LYS A 686 -21.80 -9.95 4.13
CA LYS A 686 -21.40 -10.76 2.98
C LYS A 686 -22.48 -11.76 2.54
N ASP A 687 -23.22 -12.35 3.50
CA ASP A 687 -24.19 -13.39 3.21
C ASP A 687 -25.41 -12.77 2.51
N GLU A 688 -25.86 -11.62 2.94
CA GLU A 688 -26.94 -10.85 2.30
C GLU A 688 -26.55 -10.45 0.86
N VAL A 689 -25.32 -9.99 0.65
CA VAL A 689 -24.80 -9.66 -0.68
C VAL A 689 -24.78 -10.90 -1.59
N TYR A 690 -24.28 -12.02 -1.11
CA TYR A 690 -24.25 -13.27 -1.89
C TYR A 690 -25.65 -13.83 -2.15
N GLU A 691 -26.60 -13.67 -1.24
CA GLU A 691 -27.98 -14.03 -1.48
C GLU A 691 -28.60 -13.23 -2.63
N HIS A 692 -28.35 -11.92 -2.70
CA HIS A 692 -28.78 -11.08 -3.82
C HIS A 692 -28.15 -11.54 -5.14
N TYR A 693 -26.86 -11.88 -5.15
CA TYR A 693 -26.22 -12.43 -6.34
C TYR A 693 -26.85 -13.77 -6.78
N ALA A 694 -27.13 -14.67 -5.85
CA ALA A 694 -27.70 -15.98 -6.13
C ALA A 694 -29.15 -15.90 -6.62
N ARG A 695 -29.96 -14.98 -6.05
CA ARG A 695 -31.38 -14.82 -6.39
C ARG A 695 -31.62 -13.92 -7.59
N HIS A 696 -30.65 -13.06 -7.96
CA HIS A 696 -30.78 -12.04 -8.99
C HIS A 696 -32.02 -11.14 -8.77
N ASP A 697 -32.29 -10.76 -7.52
CA ASP A 697 -33.52 -10.09 -7.07
C ASP A 697 -33.37 -8.60 -6.77
N TYR A 698 -32.15 -8.03 -6.96
CA TYR A 698 -31.91 -6.62 -6.80
C TYR A 698 -32.20 -5.83 -8.07
N TYR A 699 -33.05 -4.81 -7.94
CA TYR A 699 -33.43 -3.91 -9.03
C TYR A 699 -33.34 -2.46 -8.54
N SER A 700 -32.25 -1.79 -8.83
CA SER A 700 -31.96 -0.42 -8.39
C SER A 700 -33.03 0.58 -8.86
N ARG A 701 -33.58 0.38 -10.06
CA ARG A 701 -34.69 1.20 -10.58
C ARG A 701 -35.94 1.12 -9.68
N ALA A 702 -36.26 -0.04 -9.16
CA ALA A 702 -37.39 -0.20 -8.25
C ALA A 702 -37.16 0.54 -6.92
N VAL A 703 -35.94 0.49 -6.39
CA VAL A 703 -35.56 1.26 -5.20
C VAL A 703 -35.70 2.75 -5.46
N TYR A 704 -35.19 3.23 -6.59
CA TYR A 704 -35.28 4.63 -7.01
C TYR A 704 -36.73 5.09 -7.19
N GLU A 705 -37.58 4.30 -7.86
CA GLU A 705 -38.98 4.66 -8.13
C GLU A 705 -39.86 4.69 -6.87
N ASN A 706 -39.57 3.83 -5.88
CA ASN A 706 -40.34 3.69 -4.66
C ASN A 706 -39.87 4.57 -3.49
N ASN A 707 -38.66 5.17 -3.58
CA ASN A 707 -38.10 6.02 -2.53
C ASN A 707 -37.91 7.46 -3.04
N PRO A 708 -38.77 8.42 -2.58
CA PRO A 708 -38.71 9.80 -3.05
C PRO A 708 -37.41 10.52 -2.65
N VAL A 709 -36.78 10.13 -1.54
CA VAL A 709 -35.50 10.71 -1.10
C VAL A 709 -34.38 10.27 -2.07
N ILE A 710 -34.29 8.98 -2.32
CA ILE A 710 -33.31 8.42 -3.27
C ILE A 710 -33.51 9.02 -4.66
N ARG A 711 -34.77 9.11 -5.11
CA ARG A 711 -35.11 9.72 -6.40
C ARG A 711 -34.57 11.13 -6.51
N ARG A 712 -34.86 11.99 -5.50
CA ARG A 712 -34.41 13.39 -5.50
C ARG A 712 -32.88 13.48 -5.54
N VAL A 713 -32.21 12.65 -4.76
CA VAL A 713 -30.73 12.61 -4.71
C VAL A 713 -30.14 12.18 -6.04
N VAL A 714 -30.64 11.11 -6.64
CA VAL A 714 -30.18 10.59 -7.93
C VAL A 714 -30.50 11.57 -9.08
N ASP A 715 -31.70 12.16 -9.09
CA ASP A 715 -32.09 13.15 -10.10
C ASP A 715 -31.19 14.39 -10.09
N THR A 716 -30.56 14.71 -8.94
CA THR A 716 -29.62 15.84 -8.81
C THR A 716 -28.46 15.74 -9.80
N PHE A 717 -28.04 14.54 -10.18
CA PHE A 717 -26.97 14.34 -11.16
C PHE A 717 -27.34 14.75 -12.59
N VAL A 718 -28.65 14.76 -12.93
CA VAL A 718 -29.10 14.97 -14.32
C VAL A 718 -30.04 16.17 -14.49
N ASN A 719 -30.48 16.81 -13.42
CA ASN A 719 -31.46 17.90 -13.49
C ASN A 719 -30.84 19.30 -13.58
N GLY A 720 -29.50 19.41 -13.66
CA GLY A 720 -28.79 20.68 -13.78
C GLY A 720 -28.48 21.37 -12.44
N THR A 721 -28.77 20.73 -11.31
CA THR A 721 -28.41 21.27 -9.98
C THR A 721 -26.91 21.34 -9.77
N ILE A 722 -26.16 20.30 -10.19
CA ILE A 722 -24.70 20.28 -10.13
C ILE A 722 -24.16 20.97 -11.39
N PRO A 723 -23.49 22.11 -11.26
CA PRO A 723 -22.96 22.84 -12.42
C PRO A 723 -21.76 22.10 -13.04
N ASN A 724 -21.51 22.34 -14.32
CA ASN A 724 -20.33 21.92 -15.06
C ASN A 724 -19.99 20.40 -15.04
N ALA A 725 -20.98 19.54 -14.73
CA ALA A 725 -20.77 18.09 -14.61
C ALA A 725 -21.91 17.28 -15.23
N GLN A 726 -22.50 17.77 -16.34
CA GLN A 726 -23.68 17.12 -16.95
C GLN A 726 -23.35 15.74 -17.54
N SER A 727 -22.20 15.60 -18.16
CA SER A 727 -21.74 14.34 -18.75
C SER A 727 -21.49 13.30 -17.67
N GLU A 728 -20.74 13.68 -16.67
CA GLU A 728 -20.38 12.85 -15.53
C GLU A 728 -21.60 12.48 -14.69
N GLY A 729 -22.51 13.44 -14.49
CA GLY A 729 -23.79 13.19 -13.82
C GLY A 729 -24.65 12.17 -14.58
N THR A 730 -24.69 12.26 -15.90
CA THR A 730 -25.39 11.27 -16.74
C THR A 730 -24.76 9.89 -16.61
N GLU A 731 -23.44 9.78 -16.66
CA GLU A 731 -22.72 8.51 -16.49
C GLU A 731 -23.05 7.86 -15.13
N ILE A 732 -23.07 8.63 -14.05
CA ILE A 732 -23.43 8.13 -12.73
C ILE A 732 -24.90 7.73 -12.63
N TYR A 733 -25.80 8.53 -13.20
CA TYR A 733 -27.22 8.17 -13.27
C TYR A 733 -27.43 6.84 -14.03
N GLU A 734 -26.75 6.67 -15.16
CA GLU A 734 -26.82 5.42 -15.95
C GLU A 734 -26.25 4.24 -15.15
N ALA A 735 -25.12 4.40 -14.48
CA ALA A 735 -24.54 3.37 -13.64
C ALA A 735 -25.50 2.92 -12.52
N LEU A 736 -26.14 3.88 -11.86
CA LEU A 736 -27.07 3.59 -10.77
C LEU A 736 -28.39 3.00 -11.24
N ILE A 737 -28.96 3.50 -12.35
CA ILE A 737 -30.35 3.18 -12.74
C ILE A 737 -30.41 2.26 -13.95
N THR A 738 -29.61 2.50 -14.98
CA THR A 738 -29.65 1.72 -16.23
C THR A 738 -28.82 0.43 -16.10
N HIS A 739 -27.67 0.50 -15.44
CA HIS A 739 -26.76 -0.62 -15.23
C HIS A 739 -26.92 -1.30 -13.88
N ASN A 740 -28.04 -1.02 -13.20
CA ASN A 740 -28.48 -1.73 -12.00
C ASN A 740 -27.52 -1.68 -10.78
N ASP A 741 -26.80 -0.55 -10.61
CA ASP A 741 -26.07 -0.26 -9.35
C ASP A 741 -25.22 -1.44 -8.84
N GLU A 742 -24.15 -1.78 -9.53
CA GLU A 742 -23.32 -2.97 -9.34
C GLU A 742 -22.91 -3.21 -7.87
N TYR A 743 -22.72 -2.12 -7.10
CA TYR A 743 -22.23 -2.19 -5.72
C TYR A 743 -23.30 -1.84 -4.66
N PHE A 744 -24.58 -1.97 -4.98
CA PHE A 744 -25.71 -1.85 -4.05
C PHE A 744 -25.77 -0.54 -3.26
N LEU A 745 -25.38 0.58 -3.88
CA LEU A 745 -25.38 1.88 -3.23
C LEU A 745 -26.78 2.30 -2.77
N LEU A 746 -27.78 2.08 -3.62
CA LEU A 746 -29.16 2.48 -3.31
C LEU A 746 -29.82 1.56 -2.29
N GLU A 747 -29.41 0.29 -2.22
CA GLU A 747 -29.89 -0.65 -1.19
C GLU A 747 -29.39 -0.27 0.19
N ASP A 748 -28.10 0.01 0.33
CA ASP A 748 -27.47 0.39 1.60
C ASP A 748 -27.69 1.87 1.97
N PHE A 749 -28.27 2.70 1.10
CA PHE A 749 -28.35 4.15 1.29
C PHE A 749 -29.11 4.53 2.57
N ALA A 750 -30.27 3.93 2.83
CA ALA A 750 -31.07 4.23 4.02
C ALA A 750 -30.33 3.89 5.32
N ALA A 751 -29.70 2.70 5.36
CA ALA A 751 -28.89 2.27 6.51
C ALA A 751 -27.68 3.18 6.74
N TYR A 752 -27.06 3.66 5.65
CA TYR A 752 -25.94 4.61 5.73
C TYR A 752 -26.39 5.96 6.27
N VAL A 753 -27.54 6.47 5.85
CA VAL A 753 -28.12 7.72 6.38
C VAL A 753 -28.40 7.60 7.89
N GLU A 754 -29.00 6.50 8.34
CA GLU A 754 -29.23 6.23 9.76
C GLU A 754 -27.92 6.18 10.57
N ALA A 755 -26.89 5.55 10.02
CA ALA A 755 -25.57 5.50 10.63
C ALA A 755 -24.93 6.88 10.75
N GLN A 756 -25.09 7.75 9.77
CA GLN A 756 -24.63 9.13 9.80
C GLN A 756 -25.40 9.99 10.82
N GLU A 757 -26.70 9.76 10.97
CA GLU A 757 -27.52 10.39 12.02
C GLU A 757 -27.09 9.91 13.42
N LYS A 758 -26.74 8.65 13.57
CA LYS A 758 -26.17 8.12 14.81
C LYS A 758 -24.83 8.78 15.16
N ILE A 759 -23.96 9.03 14.17
CA ILE A 759 -22.73 9.80 14.36
C ILE A 759 -23.01 11.19 14.88
N ASP A 760 -23.97 11.93 14.28
CA ASP A 760 -24.38 13.28 14.76
C ASP A 760 -24.82 13.24 16.23
N ALA A 761 -25.69 12.30 16.59
CA ALA A 761 -26.17 12.12 17.95
C ALA A 761 -25.06 11.78 18.96
N LEU A 762 -24.12 10.90 18.59
CA LEU A 762 -22.98 10.50 19.44
C LEU A 762 -22.01 11.66 19.65
N TYR A 763 -21.73 12.46 18.63
CA TYR A 763 -20.77 13.57 18.71
C TYR A 763 -21.24 14.70 19.65
N ARG A 764 -22.56 14.87 19.84
CA ARG A 764 -23.14 15.87 20.77
C ARG A 764 -22.80 15.58 22.22
N ASP A 765 -22.60 14.33 22.58
CA ASP A 765 -22.12 13.91 23.90
C ASP A 765 -20.59 13.80 23.88
N HIS A 766 -19.92 14.90 24.20
CA HIS A 766 -18.48 15.00 24.14
C HIS A 766 -17.75 14.00 25.04
N ASP A 767 -18.27 13.70 26.23
CA ASP A 767 -17.65 12.72 27.14
C ASP A 767 -17.75 11.33 26.53
N LYS A 768 -18.90 10.97 25.97
CA LYS A 768 -19.11 9.70 25.30
C LYS A 768 -18.25 9.57 24.05
N TRP A 769 -18.19 10.60 23.22
CA TRP A 769 -17.34 10.62 22.02
C TRP A 769 -15.86 10.45 22.34
N ALA A 770 -15.36 11.20 23.34
CA ALA A 770 -13.97 11.08 23.81
C ALA A 770 -13.67 9.69 24.37
N ARG A 771 -14.62 9.09 25.09
CA ARG A 771 -14.52 7.72 25.60
C ARG A 771 -14.40 6.71 24.44
N MET A 772 -15.24 6.80 23.43
CA MET A 772 -15.17 5.96 22.23
C MET A 772 -13.81 6.12 21.52
N SER A 773 -13.35 7.37 21.37
CA SER A 773 -12.06 7.68 20.76
C SER A 773 -10.90 7.04 21.53
N LEU A 774 -10.86 7.19 22.85
CA LEU A 774 -9.81 6.61 23.70
C LEU A 774 -9.85 5.07 23.68
N ALA A 775 -11.03 4.46 23.63
CA ALA A 775 -11.19 3.01 23.50
C ALA A 775 -10.59 2.50 22.18
N ASN A 776 -10.81 3.21 21.08
CA ASN A 776 -10.19 2.89 19.79
C ASN A 776 -8.67 2.97 19.85
N ILE A 777 -8.10 4.03 20.43
CA ILE A 777 -6.66 4.16 20.61
C ILE A 777 -6.10 3.00 21.44
N ALA A 778 -6.72 2.72 22.58
CA ALA A 778 -6.29 1.67 23.50
C ALA A 778 -6.23 0.29 22.83
N LYS A 779 -7.21 -0.04 21.99
CA LYS A 779 -7.32 -1.35 21.34
C LYS A 779 -6.54 -1.44 20.03
N SER A 780 -6.01 -0.35 19.51
CA SER A 780 -5.31 -0.32 18.21
C SER A 780 -3.99 -1.10 18.20
N HIS A 781 -3.42 -1.40 19.36
CA HIS A 781 -2.22 -2.22 19.47
C HIS A 781 -2.34 -3.59 18.79
N LYS A 782 -3.56 -4.12 18.64
CA LYS A 782 -3.83 -5.39 17.94
C LYS A 782 -3.48 -5.37 16.45
N PHE A 783 -3.35 -4.18 15.87
CA PHE A 783 -3.11 -4.00 14.44
C PHE A 783 -1.71 -3.46 14.14
N THR A 784 -0.73 -3.77 14.97
CA THR A 784 0.68 -3.45 14.67
C THR A 784 1.23 -4.40 13.61
N SER A 785 1.93 -3.84 12.61
CA SER A 785 2.67 -4.65 11.63
C SER A 785 3.86 -5.40 12.22
N ASP A 786 4.31 -5.02 13.42
CA ASP A 786 5.36 -5.75 14.12
C ASP A 786 4.91 -7.17 14.50
N ASP A 787 3.66 -7.32 14.95
CA ASP A 787 3.06 -8.63 15.22
C ASP A 787 2.82 -9.41 13.93
N THR A 788 2.23 -8.75 12.92
CA THR A 788 2.01 -9.36 11.59
C THR A 788 3.30 -9.94 11.03
N ILE A 789 4.39 -9.18 11.03
CA ILE A 789 5.70 -9.63 10.54
C ILE A 789 6.27 -10.75 11.41
N THR A 790 6.06 -10.72 12.71
CA THR A 790 6.49 -11.79 13.60
C THR A 790 5.79 -13.11 13.26
N GLU A 791 4.51 -13.07 12.91
CA GLU A 791 3.77 -14.25 12.44
C GLU A 791 4.30 -14.75 11.09
N TYR A 792 4.49 -13.87 10.09
CA TYR A 792 5.13 -14.24 8.82
C TYR A 792 6.51 -14.88 9.03
N ALA A 793 7.34 -14.26 9.86
CA ALA A 793 8.70 -14.70 10.12
C ALA A 793 8.75 -16.09 10.75
N LYS A 794 7.87 -16.39 11.69
CA LYS A 794 7.82 -17.68 12.39
C LYS A 794 7.14 -18.78 11.59
N GLU A 795 5.99 -18.47 10.99
CA GLU A 795 5.08 -19.49 10.45
C GLU A 795 5.25 -19.75 8.95
N ILE A 796 5.75 -18.76 8.18
CA ILE A 796 5.92 -18.88 6.72
C ILE A 796 7.39 -18.91 6.34
N TRP A 797 8.18 -17.96 6.85
CA TRP A 797 9.58 -17.81 6.44
C TRP A 797 10.58 -18.56 7.34
N GLU A 798 10.15 -19.02 8.51
CA GLU A 798 10.98 -19.74 9.49
C GLU A 798 12.28 -19.03 9.82
N LEU A 799 12.20 -17.71 10.07
CA LEU A 799 13.33 -16.87 10.42
C LEU A 799 13.66 -16.94 11.92
N LYS A 800 14.93 -16.70 12.24
CA LYS A 800 15.36 -16.54 13.63
C LYS A 800 15.43 -15.05 13.99
N ASN A 801 14.86 -14.71 15.14
CA ASN A 801 14.98 -13.37 15.72
C ASN A 801 16.40 -13.14 16.21
N ARG A 802 16.89 -11.92 16.02
CA ARG A 802 18.27 -11.50 16.36
C ARG A 802 18.33 -10.43 17.44
N ARG A 803 17.20 -10.11 18.08
CA ARG A 803 17.21 -9.24 19.26
C ARG A 803 17.98 -9.87 20.40
#